data_f80a4f35cc3cf171b965847585c8f9c9
#
_entry.id   f80a4f35cc3cf171b965847585c8f9c9
#
_cell.length_a   1.000
_cell.length_b   1.000
_cell.length_c   1.000
_cell.angle_alpha   90.00
_cell.angle_beta   90.00
_cell.angle_gamma   90.00
#
_symmetry.space_group_name_H-M   'P 1'
#
loop_
_entity.id
_entity.type
_entity.pdbx_description
1 polymer ?
#
loop_
_entity_poly.entity_id
_entity_poly.type
_entity_poly.pdbx_seq_one_letter_code
_entity_poly.pdbx_strand_id
1 'polypeptide(L)'
;MTELLHSLSTQNEFVARHNGPDKQEQATMLKTVNAESLDALIAQTVPAQIRLEAPMQLAPAQSEADMLATMKSFAKLNQLKRTFIGQGYYNTFTPNVILRNVMENPGWYTAYTPYQPEISQGRLESLLNYQQMVMDLTAMEIANASLLDEATAAAEAMALCQRAGKSKSNLFFVADDVHPQTIEVVKTRAAFLGFEVKVDSIDNITQQEAFGALLQYPGTTGEVRDLTDIIAKAQANKTLVTVATDLLASVLLKPAGEMGADVVIGSAQRFGVPMGYGGPHAAFMATRDAHKRTMPGRVIGVSIDAKGNQALRMAMQTREQHIRREKATSNICTAQALLANMAAFYAVYHGPQGLRTIARRAHHLTAILAAGLTKAGYELAHQHFFDTLAINTGAKTDALYQAAQQADINLRKLPNQLGVSFDETTTVADVEALFAIFGIKEEVHALSNRIADNELAAIPESCRRQSAFLTHPVFNTHHSETQMLRYMKHLENKDFSLTHGMIPLGSCTMKLNATAEMIPVTWPEFGALHPFVPKAQAAGYAALAEDLKQKLCEITGYDAFSLQPNSGASGEYAGLVAIQRYHQSRGEGHRNVCLIPSSAHGTNPATAAMVSMKVVVVKCDENGNIDMVDLADKIEKHKDHLSSIMITYPSTHGVYEQQVREVCEMVHAAGGQVYLDGANMNAQVGLTSPGFIGSDVSHLNLHKTFCIPHGGGGPGMGPIGVKSHLAPFLPGHIEGGVEGSDFAVSAADLGSASILPISWAYIAMMGAEGLAEATKLAILNANYVMERLRPHYPILYRGANGRVAHECIIDIRPLKEETGISEEDIAKRLMDYGFHAPTMSFPVAGTLMVEPTESEDLAELDRFCDALIAIRGEIDKVKNGEWPLESNPLVHAPHTQADLREEKWDRPYSREIACFPSAHTKASKYWPTVNRVDNVYGDRNLVCSCPSIDSYQD
;
A
#
# COMPACT_ATOMS: atom_id res chain seq x y z
N MET A 1 -44.17 3.19 -10.58
CA MET A 1 -44.28 2.66 -9.21
C MET A 1 -45.05 3.67 -8.39
N THR A 2 -45.96 3.26 -7.51
CA THR A 2 -46.66 4.20 -6.65
C THR A 2 -45.64 4.83 -5.68
N GLU A 3 -45.82 6.08 -5.29
CA GLU A 3 -44.92 6.84 -4.37
C GLU A 3 -44.59 6.03 -3.10
N LEU A 4 -45.58 5.28 -2.58
CA LEU A 4 -45.39 4.41 -1.42
C LEU A 4 -44.44 3.24 -1.70
N LEU A 5 -44.57 2.56 -2.87
CA LEU A 5 -43.66 1.46 -3.21
C LEU A 5 -42.22 1.94 -3.45
N HIS A 6 -42.07 3.16 -3.94
CA HIS A 6 -40.77 3.77 -4.08
C HIS A 6 -40.12 4.10 -2.73
N SER A 7 -40.91 4.66 -1.80
CA SER A 7 -40.44 4.99 -0.45
C SER A 7 -40.15 3.74 0.43
N LEU A 8 -40.71 2.60 0.07
CA LEU A 8 -40.47 1.30 0.74
C LEU A 8 -39.41 0.45 0.03
N SER A 9 -38.81 0.97 -1.05
CA SER A 9 -37.75 0.28 -1.80
C SER A 9 -36.46 0.22 -0.98
N THR A 10 -35.77 -0.91 -1.01
CA THR A 10 -34.45 -1.11 -0.38
C THR A 10 -33.28 -0.58 -1.22
N GLN A 11 -33.53 -0.11 -2.44
CA GLN A 11 -32.48 0.30 -3.39
C GLN A 11 -31.55 1.37 -2.85
N ASN A 12 -32.05 2.35 -2.11
CA ASN A 12 -31.27 3.48 -1.59
C ASN A 12 -30.96 3.36 -0.09
N GLU A 13 -31.21 2.21 0.54
CA GLU A 13 -30.92 2.02 1.96
C GLU A 13 -29.44 2.24 2.31
N PHE A 14 -28.54 1.74 1.47
CA PHE A 14 -27.11 1.83 1.73
C PHE A 14 -26.60 3.27 1.72
N VAL A 15 -27.10 4.12 0.82
CA VAL A 15 -26.71 5.53 0.75
C VAL A 15 -26.89 6.23 2.09
N ALA A 16 -28.03 6.00 2.75
CA ALA A 16 -28.33 6.58 4.06
C ALA A 16 -27.54 5.92 5.21
N ARG A 17 -26.97 4.74 5.01
CA ARG A 17 -26.09 4.06 5.99
C ARG A 17 -24.63 4.43 5.83
N HIS A 18 -24.22 4.80 4.62
CA HIS A 18 -22.86 5.27 4.34
C HIS A 18 -22.69 6.75 4.70
N ASN A 19 -23.63 7.60 4.32
CA ASN A 19 -23.59 9.03 4.58
C ASN A 19 -23.90 9.31 6.06
N GLY A 20 -23.01 10.05 6.76
CA GLY A 20 -23.18 10.35 8.19
C GLY A 20 -24.37 11.25 8.48
N PRO A 21 -24.42 12.50 7.94
CA PRO A 21 -25.50 13.44 8.26
C PRO A 21 -26.84 13.06 7.63
N ASP A 22 -27.89 12.92 8.44
CA ASP A 22 -29.26 12.80 7.95
C ASP A 22 -29.80 14.14 7.40
N LYS A 23 -31.04 14.16 6.85
CA LYS A 23 -31.62 15.36 6.25
C LYS A 23 -31.86 16.49 7.26
N GLN A 24 -32.14 16.17 8.53
CA GLN A 24 -32.33 17.16 9.58
C GLN A 24 -31.01 17.75 10.05
N GLU A 25 -29.99 16.90 10.17
CA GLU A 25 -28.62 17.30 10.46
C GLU A 25 -28.03 18.14 9.33
N GLN A 26 -28.22 17.75 8.07
CA GLN A 26 -27.85 18.55 6.90
C GLN A 26 -28.48 19.95 6.97
N ALA A 27 -29.78 20.07 7.30
CA ALA A 27 -30.44 21.36 7.44
C ALA A 27 -29.83 22.21 8.55
N THR A 28 -29.41 21.60 9.65
CA THR A 28 -28.74 22.29 10.76
C THR A 28 -27.35 22.78 10.33
N MET A 29 -26.60 21.94 9.65
CA MET A 29 -25.25 22.25 9.13
C MET A 29 -25.30 23.36 8.09
N LEU A 30 -26.29 23.33 7.17
CA LEU A 30 -26.51 24.37 6.15
C LEU A 30 -26.78 25.73 6.76
N LYS A 31 -27.53 25.82 7.88
CA LYS A 31 -27.70 27.07 8.64
C LYS A 31 -26.36 27.59 9.18
N THR A 32 -25.52 26.71 9.73
CA THR A 32 -24.22 27.09 10.28
C THR A 32 -23.30 27.63 9.18
N VAL A 33 -23.30 27.01 8.00
CA VAL A 33 -22.48 27.46 6.86
C VAL A 33 -23.16 28.60 6.07
N ASN A 34 -24.34 29.07 6.49
CA ASN A 34 -25.10 30.12 5.84
C ASN A 34 -25.35 29.85 4.35
N ALA A 35 -25.87 28.69 4.04
CA ALA A 35 -26.28 28.26 2.70
C ALA A 35 -27.76 27.87 2.69
N GLU A 36 -28.51 28.28 1.65
CA GLU A 36 -29.95 28.03 1.53
C GLU A 36 -30.26 26.54 1.28
N SER A 37 -29.39 25.86 0.59
CA SER A 37 -29.50 24.42 0.26
C SER A 37 -28.11 23.81 -0.01
N LEU A 38 -28.07 22.48 -0.06
CA LEU A 38 -26.86 21.76 -0.43
C LEU A 38 -26.38 22.14 -1.85
N ASP A 39 -27.32 22.26 -2.81
CA ASP A 39 -26.98 22.67 -4.18
C ASP A 39 -26.50 24.13 -4.25
N ALA A 40 -27.04 25.02 -3.40
CA ALA A 40 -26.55 26.39 -3.28
C ALA A 40 -25.11 26.43 -2.73
N LEU A 41 -24.79 25.59 -1.75
CA LEU A 41 -23.42 25.44 -1.24
C LEU A 41 -22.47 24.96 -2.34
N ILE A 42 -22.85 23.94 -3.09
CA ILE A 42 -22.05 23.41 -4.19
C ILE A 42 -21.85 24.47 -5.29
N ALA A 43 -22.91 25.24 -5.60
CA ALA A 43 -22.80 26.33 -6.58
C ALA A 43 -21.84 27.46 -6.14
N GLN A 44 -21.68 27.66 -4.83
CA GLN A 44 -20.72 28.63 -4.27
C GLN A 44 -19.29 28.06 -4.22
N THR A 45 -19.12 26.73 -4.17
CA THR A 45 -17.85 26.06 -3.94
C THR A 45 -17.18 25.61 -5.23
N VAL A 46 -17.91 24.90 -6.09
CA VAL A 46 -17.39 24.32 -7.35
C VAL A 46 -17.52 25.36 -8.48
N PRO A 47 -16.43 25.67 -9.22
CA PRO A 47 -16.48 26.61 -10.33
C PRO A 47 -17.48 26.20 -11.41
N ALA A 48 -18.26 27.15 -11.93
CA ALA A 48 -19.33 26.88 -12.89
C ALA A 48 -18.85 26.17 -14.17
N GLN A 49 -17.66 26.56 -14.65
CA GLN A 49 -17.09 26.04 -15.90
C GLN A 49 -16.65 24.55 -15.83
N ILE A 50 -16.55 23.97 -14.64
CA ILE A 50 -16.19 22.56 -14.45
C ILE A 50 -17.33 21.72 -13.88
N ARG A 51 -18.50 22.31 -13.62
CA ARG A 51 -19.66 21.54 -13.14
C ARG A 51 -20.27 20.71 -14.27
N LEU A 52 -20.51 19.42 -13.98
CA LEU A 52 -21.22 18.55 -14.91
C LEU A 52 -22.69 19.02 -15.03
N GLU A 53 -23.20 19.06 -16.27
CA GLU A 53 -24.58 19.46 -16.56
C GLU A 53 -25.57 18.29 -16.45
N ALA A 54 -25.08 17.07 -16.65
CA ALA A 54 -25.86 15.85 -16.60
C ALA A 54 -25.34 14.88 -15.52
N PRO A 55 -26.23 14.08 -14.91
CA PRO A 55 -25.82 13.05 -13.96
C PRO A 55 -25.02 11.96 -14.66
N MET A 56 -24.15 11.27 -13.88
CA MET A 56 -23.39 10.12 -14.37
C MET A 56 -24.30 9.00 -14.84
N GLN A 57 -23.93 8.34 -15.93
CA GLN A 57 -24.68 7.22 -16.52
C GLN A 57 -24.27 5.89 -15.87
N LEU A 58 -24.50 5.76 -14.57
CA LEU A 58 -24.31 4.52 -13.82
C LEU A 58 -25.64 3.82 -13.57
N ALA A 59 -25.57 2.52 -13.33
CA ALA A 59 -26.75 1.77 -12.91
C ALA A 59 -27.33 2.33 -11.59
N PRO A 60 -28.66 2.20 -11.34
CA PRO A 60 -29.24 2.56 -10.06
C PRO A 60 -28.56 1.84 -8.89
N ALA A 61 -28.62 2.46 -7.70
CA ALA A 61 -28.10 1.87 -6.47
C ALA A 61 -28.70 0.48 -6.21
N GLN A 62 -27.89 -0.41 -5.69
CA GLN A 62 -28.30 -1.77 -5.28
C GLN A 62 -28.40 -1.85 -3.74
N SER A 63 -29.33 -2.68 -3.25
CA SER A 63 -29.29 -3.07 -1.84
C SER A 63 -28.04 -3.92 -1.53
N GLU A 64 -27.64 -4.02 -0.26
CA GLU A 64 -26.54 -4.91 0.14
C GLU A 64 -26.76 -6.37 -0.32
N ALA A 65 -28.02 -6.85 -0.24
CA ALA A 65 -28.37 -8.20 -0.67
C ALA A 65 -28.22 -8.39 -2.20
N ASP A 66 -28.67 -7.43 -3.00
CA ASP A 66 -28.57 -7.50 -4.45
C ASP A 66 -27.10 -7.37 -4.91
N MET A 67 -26.34 -6.49 -4.27
CA MET A 67 -24.92 -6.34 -4.53
C MET A 67 -24.16 -7.65 -4.23
N LEU A 68 -24.37 -8.26 -3.07
CA LEU A 68 -23.76 -9.55 -2.74
C LEU A 68 -24.17 -10.67 -3.69
N ALA A 69 -25.43 -10.69 -4.14
CA ALA A 69 -25.90 -11.65 -5.14
C ALA A 69 -25.21 -11.43 -6.51
N THR A 70 -25.06 -10.18 -6.94
CA THR A 70 -24.33 -9.81 -8.16
C THR A 70 -22.84 -10.18 -8.04
N MET A 71 -22.21 -9.86 -6.93
CA MET A 71 -20.81 -10.21 -6.66
C MET A 71 -20.62 -11.74 -6.68
N LYS A 72 -21.57 -12.51 -6.13
CA LYS A 72 -21.54 -13.96 -6.17
C LYS A 72 -21.71 -14.52 -7.59
N SER A 73 -22.40 -13.78 -8.48
CA SER A 73 -22.47 -14.18 -9.89
C SER A 73 -21.10 -14.07 -10.59
N PHE A 74 -20.32 -13.02 -10.32
CA PHE A 74 -18.93 -12.93 -10.79
C PHE A 74 -18.09 -14.05 -10.20
N ALA A 75 -18.15 -14.26 -8.87
CA ALA A 75 -17.41 -15.31 -8.19
C ALA A 75 -17.61 -16.69 -8.82
N LYS A 76 -18.85 -17.04 -9.18
CA LYS A 76 -19.21 -18.33 -9.81
C LYS A 76 -18.65 -18.52 -11.20
N LEU A 77 -18.22 -17.48 -11.90
CA LEU A 77 -17.55 -17.59 -13.19
C LEU A 77 -16.09 -18.02 -13.05
N ASN A 78 -15.49 -17.82 -11.87
CA ASN A 78 -14.15 -18.27 -11.57
C ASN A 78 -14.15 -19.79 -11.30
N GLN A 79 -13.13 -20.49 -11.81
CA GLN A 79 -12.98 -21.93 -11.65
C GLN A 79 -11.78 -22.22 -10.76
N LEU A 80 -12.05 -22.65 -9.53
CA LEU A 80 -11.00 -23.07 -8.61
C LEU A 80 -10.56 -24.48 -8.92
N LYS A 81 -9.33 -24.62 -9.41
CA LYS A 81 -8.67 -25.89 -9.67
C LYS A 81 -7.43 -26.03 -8.78
N ARG A 82 -6.98 -27.25 -8.54
CA ARG A 82 -5.71 -27.48 -7.84
C ARG A 82 -4.57 -26.89 -8.66
N THR A 83 -3.80 -26.01 -8.06
CA THR A 83 -2.78 -25.24 -8.76
C THR A 83 -1.38 -25.58 -8.23
N PHE A 84 -0.49 -25.96 -9.15
CA PHE A 84 0.93 -26.24 -8.93
C PHE A 84 1.81 -25.39 -9.85
N ILE A 85 1.37 -24.21 -10.22
CA ILE A 85 2.10 -23.30 -11.12
C ILE A 85 3.33 -22.71 -10.43
N GLY A 86 3.21 -22.31 -9.15
CA GLY A 86 4.29 -21.66 -8.42
C GLY A 86 4.61 -20.28 -8.98
N GLN A 87 5.84 -20.07 -9.47
CA GLN A 87 6.26 -18.82 -10.10
C GLN A 87 6.05 -17.59 -9.19
N GLY A 88 6.38 -17.75 -7.89
CA GLY A 88 6.28 -16.69 -6.89
C GLY A 88 4.93 -16.60 -6.17
N TYR A 89 3.93 -17.42 -6.52
CA TYR A 89 2.62 -17.47 -5.88
C TYR A 89 2.28 -18.91 -5.48
N TYR A 90 1.88 -19.09 -4.21
CA TYR A 90 1.67 -20.41 -3.61
C TYR A 90 0.43 -20.42 -2.74
N ASN A 91 -0.32 -21.53 -2.73
CA ASN A 91 -1.38 -21.68 -1.75
C ASN A 91 -0.81 -21.77 -0.33
N THR A 92 -1.57 -21.26 0.60
CA THR A 92 -1.26 -21.28 2.03
C THR A 92 -2.55 -21.36 2.84
N PHE A 93 -2.46 -21.87 4.05
CA PHE A 93 -3.56 -21.81 4.99
C PHE A 93 -3.45 -20.53 5.81
N THR A 94 -4.38 -19.59 5.61
CA THR A 94 -4.52 -18.48 6.56
C THR A 94 -5.12 -19.05 7.85
N PRO A 95 -4.42 -19.01 8.99
CA PRO A 95 -5.02 -19.47 10.24
C PRO A 95 -6.32 -18.72 10.53
N ASN A 96 -7.40 -19.43 10.83
CA ASN A 96 -8.72 -18.82 11.01
C ASN A 96 -8.73 -17.74 12.09
N VAL A 97 -7.90 -17.90 13.13
CA VAL A 97 -7.74 -16.90 14.19
C VAL A 97 -7.14 -15.59 13.65
N ILE A 98 -6.26 -15.65 12.64
CA ILE A 98 -5.70 -14.46 11.97
C ILE A 98 -6.71 -13.90 10.97
N LEU A 99 -7.32 -14.74 10.14
CA LEU A 99 -8.31 -14.33 9.15
C LEU A 99 -9.41 -13.47 9.80
N ARG A 100 -10.04 -13.99 10.85
CA ARG A 100 -11.17 -13.34 11.50
C ARG A 100 -10.80 -12.14 12.36
N ASN A 101 -9.61 -12.14 12.96
CA ASN A 101 -9.21 -11.10 13.91
C ASN A 101 -8.22 -10.08 13.34
N VAL A 102 -7.86 -10.18 12.07
CA VAL A 102 -7.04 -9.19 11.35
C VAL A 102 -7.72 -8.79 10.04
N MET A 103 -7.88 -9.75 9.11
CA MET A 103 -8.40 -9.44 7.78
C MET A 103 -9.88 -9.06 7.78
N GLU A 104 -10.68 -9.64 8.67
CA GLU A 104 -12.11 -9.34 8.86
C GLU A 104 -12.36 -8.37 10.03
N ASN A 105 -11.31 -7.84 10.68
CA ASN A 105 -11.45 -7.00 11.87
C ASN A 105 -11.21 -5.52 11.53
N PRO A 106 -12.23 -4.64 11.61
CA PRO A 106 -12.10 -3.22 11.33
C PRO A 106 -11.11 -2.49 12.26
N GLY A 107 -10.83 -3.01 13.45
CA GLY A 107 -9.79 -2.48 14.33
C GLY A 107 -8.40 -2.53 13.69
N TRP A 108 -8.14 -3.51 12.82
CA TRP A 108 -6.90 -3.64 12.07
C TRP A 108 -6.94 -2.96 10.71
N TYR A 109 -8.00 -3.17 9.90
CA TYR A 109 -7.98 -2.70 8.53
C TYR A 109 -8.42 -1.24 8.35
N THR A 110 -9.06 -0.60 9.34
CA THR A 110 -9.46 0.82 9.24
C THR A 110 -8.45 1.81 9.83
N ALA A 111 -7.30 1.33 10.29
CA ALA A 111 -6.23 2.18 10.81
C ALA A 111 -5.42 2.84 9.67
N TYR A 112 -4.73 3.93 9.99
CA TYR A 112 -3.86 4.65 9.05
C TYR A 112 -2.37 4.29 9.24
N THR A 113 -1.52 4.74 8.33
CA THR A 113 -0.05 4.68 8.48
C THR A 113 0.38 5.26 9.82
N PRO A 114 1.25 4.60 10.60
CA PRO A 114 1.56 4.97 11.99
C PRO A 114 2.47 6.21 12.10
N TYR A 115 2.09 7.33 11.47
CA TYR A 115 2.78 8.62 11.62
C TYR A 115 2.69 9.20 13.02
N GLN A 116 1.66 8.82 13.78
CA GLN A 116 1.45 9.23 15.16
C GLN A 116 1.71 8.02 16.07
N PRO A 117 2.96 7.84 16.53
CA PRO A 117 3.39 6.60 17.20
C PRO A 117 2.67 6.35 18.52
N GLU A 118 2.27 7.39 19.23
CA GLU A 118 1.65 7.27 20.56
C GLU A 118 0.33 6.52 20.54
N ILE A 119 -0.36 6.51 19.40
CA ILE A 119 -1.64 5.81 19.18
C ILE A 119 -1.54 4.67 18.18
N SER A 120 -0.33 4.16 17.95
CA SER A 120 -0.06 3.13 16.94
C SER A 120 0.95 2.08 17.42
N GLN A 121 1.15 1.93 18.73
CA GLN A 121 2.20 1.07 19.29
C GLN A 121 1.98 -0.42 18.97
N GLY A 122 0.75 -0.87 18.80
CA GLY A 122 0.44 -2.26 18.48
C GLY A 122 0.81 -2.62 17.03
N ARG A 123 0.42 -1.79 16.06
CA ARG A 123 0.81 -1.98 14.65
C ARG A 123 2.32 -1.84 14.46
N LEU A 124 2.93 -0.89 15.14
CA LEU A 124 4.39 -0.71 15.12
C LEU A 124 5.11 -1.96 15.65
N GLU A 125 4.63 -2.56 16.72
CA GLU A 125 5.17 -3.83 17.25
C GLU A 125 5.00 -4.98 16.24
N SER A 126 3.83 -5.12 15.62
CA SER A 126 3.58 -6.14 14.62
C SER A 126 4.47 -5.96 13.38
N LEU A 127 4.65 -4.73 12.89
CA LEU A 127 5.54 -4.44 11.77
C LEU A 127 7.02 -4.63 12.13
N LEU A 128 7.41 -4.39 13.39
CA LEU A 128 8.75 -4.71 13.87
C LEU A 128 8.98 -6.23 13.88
N ASN A 129 7.97 -7.02 14.28
CA ASN A 129 8.01 -8.47 14.16
C ASN A 129 8.16 -8.94 12.71
N TYR A 130 7.48 -8.27 11.77
CA TYR A 130 7.66 -8.53 10.34
C TYR A 130 9.11 -8.28 9.88
N GLN A 131 9.70 -7.14 10.25
CA GLN A 131 11.10 -6.85 9.94
C GLN A 131 12.05 -7.90 10.54
N GLN A 132 11.84 -8.27 11.80
CA GLN A 132 12.65 -9.28 12.47
C GLN A 132 12.53 -10.64 11.80
N MET A 133 11.31 -11.04 11.43
CA MET A 133 11.07 -12.28 10.68
C MET A 133 11.86 -12.31 9.37
N VAL A 134 11.81 -11.23 8.60
CA VAL A 134 12.54 -11.11 7.34
C VAL A 134 14.05 -11.15 7.57
N MET A 135 14.56 -10.40 8.55
CA MET A 135 15.98 -10.36 8.89
C MET A 135 16.49 -11.75 9.30
N ASP A 136 15.77 -12.46 10.14
CA ASP A 136 16.15 -13.79 10.63
C ASP A 136 16.15 -14.82 9.50
N LEU A 137 15.11 -14.82 8.65
CA LEU A 137 15.00 -15.81 7.57
C LEU A 137 16.01 -15.55 6.45
N THR A 138 16.32 -14.30 6.15
CA THR A 138 17.27 -13.92 5.11
C THR A 138 18.71 -13.78 5.58
N ALA A 139 18.95 -13.78 6.88
CA ALA A 139 20.23 -13.48 7.55
C ALA A 139 20.80 -12.11 7.14
N MET A 140 19.93 -11.10 7.06
CA MET A 140 20.31 -9.73 6.74
C MET A 140 20.26 -8.84 7.98
N GLU A 141 20.93 -7.69 7.92
CA GLU A 141 21.17 -6.82 9.07
C GLU A 141 20.02 -5.84 9.32
N ILE A 142 19.27 -5.49 8.27
CA ILE A 142 18.10 -4.61 8.37
C ILE A 142 17.08 -4.95 7.27
N ALA A 143 15.79 -4.85 7.59
CA ALA A 143 14.69 -5.01 6.66
C ALA A 143 13.70 -3.84 6.77
N ASN A 144 12.96 -3.56 5.71
CA ASN A 144 11.84 -2.63 5.73
C ASN A 144 10.54 -3.29 6.25
N ALA A 145 9.53 -2.48 6.52
CA ALA A 145 8.26 -2.94 7.06
C ALA A 145 7.27 -3.46 6.00
N SER A 146 7.46 -3.22 4.75
CA SER A 146 6.96 -3.89 3.55
C SER A 146 7.23 -3.08 2.27
N LEU A 147 7.05 -3.74 1.13
CA LEU A 147 6.95 -3.18 -0.21
C LEU A 147 5.66 -3.68 -0.88
N LEU A 148 5.49 -3.40 -2.19
CA LEU A 148 4.23 -3.65 -2.90
C LEU A 148 4.12 -5.10 -3.40
N ASP A 149 5.12 -5.59 -4.15
CA ASP A 149 5.27 -6.96 -4.62
C ASP A 149 6.74 -7.29 -4.90
N GLU A 150 7.07 -8.56 -5.19
CA GLU A 150 8.44 -8.98 -5.44
C GLU A 150 9.06 -8.29 -6.66
N ALA A 151 8.32 -8.15 -7.74
CA ALA A 151 8.84 -7.56 -8.98
C ALA A 151 9.19 -6.07 -8.81
N THR A 152 8.33 -5.32 -8.12
CA THR A 152 8.62 -3.91 -7.80
C THR A 152 9.75 -3.80 -6.77
N ALA A 153 9.85 -4.73 -5.82
CA ALA A 153 10.98 -4.81 -4.89
C ALA A 153 12.31 -5.04 -5.62
N ALA A 154 12.32 -5.88 -6.65
CA ALA A 154 13.50 -6.10 -7.51
C ALA A 154 13.90 -4.82 -8.28
N ALA A 155 12.91 -4.09 -8.82
CA ALA A 155 13.16 -2.80 -9.49
C ALA A 155 13.71 -1.73 -8.52
N GLU A 156 13.20 -1.71 -7.29
CA GLU A 156 13.75 -0.83 -6.24
C GLU A 156 15.17 -1.25 -5.82
N ALA A 157 15.46 -2.56 -5.78
CA ALA A 157 16.80 -3.07 -5.48
C ALA A 157 17.80 -2.69 -6.58
N MET A 158 17.41 -2.72 -7.85
CA MET A 158 18.22 -2.20 -8.96
C MET A 158 18.61 -0.73 -8.72
N ALA A 159 17.63 0.11 -8.37
CA ALA A 159 17.88 1.51 -8.07
C ALA A 159 18.77 1.71 -6.83
N LEU A 160 18.63 0.87 -5.81
CA LEU A 160 19.52 0.85 -4.64
C LEU A 160 20.95 0.50 -5.05
N CYS A 161 21.15 -0.56 -5.83
CA CYS A 161 22.47 -0.98 -6.30
C CYS A 161 23.18 0.14 -7.06
N GLN A 162 22.47 0.86 -7.93
CA GLN A 162 23.02 2.00 -8.67
C GLN A 162 23.47 3.14 -7.75
N ARG A 163 22.65 3.49 -6.74
CA ARG A 163 22.95 4.60 -5.82
C ARG A 163 24.05 4.26 -4.80
N ALA A 164 24.08 3.02 -4.31
CA ALA A 164 25.01 2.58 -3.26
C ALA A 164 26.29 2.00 -3.83
N GLY A 165 26.29 1.55 -5.09
CA GLY A 165 27.39 0.86 -5.74
C GLY A 165 28.56 1.79 -6.09
N LYS A 166 29.72 1.18 -6.33
CA LYS A 166 30.97 1.86 -6.72
C LYS A 166 31.30 1.71 -8.21
N SER A 167 30.59 0.83 -8.92
CA SER A 167 30.75 0.66 -10.37
C SER A 167 30.18 1.87 -11.11
N LYS A 168 30.80 2.21 -12.21
CA LYS A 168 30.35 3.27 -13.15
C LYS A 168 29.65 2.68 -14.37
N SER A 169 29.50 1.35 -14.43
CA SER A 169 28.75 0.69 -15.48
C SER A 169 27.31 1.14 -15.48
N ASN A 170 26.67 1.13 -16.64
CA ASN A 170 25.22 1.39 -16.80
C ASN A 170 24.43 0.08 -16.94
N LEU A 171 25.09 -1.06 -16.76
CA LEU A 171 24.52 -2.39 -16.92
C LEU A 171 24.02 -2.94 -15.61
N PHE A 172 22.78 -3.45 -15.61
CA PHE A 172 22.21 -4.31 -14.57
C PHE A 172 22.08 -5.74 -15.11
N PHE A 173 22.71 -6.69 -14.45
CA PHE A 173 22.64 -8.10 -14.82
C PHE A 173 21.41 -8.76 -14.16
N VAL A 174 20.68 -9.57 -14.90
CA VAL A 174 19.56 -10.37 -14.38
C VAL A 174 19.77 -11.82 -14.81
N ALA A 175 19.80 -12.74 -13.86
CA ALA A 175 19.88 -14.16 -14.18
C ALA A 175 18.62 -14.62 -14.93
N ASP A 176 18.79 -15.48 -15.92
CA ASP A 176 17.71 -15.96 -16.78
C ASP A 176 16.71 -16.89 -16.06
N ASP A 177 17.07 -17.37 -14.86
CA ASP A 177 16.23 -18.14 -13.95
C ASP A 177 15.43 -17.29 -12.94
N VAL A 178 15.42 -15.95 -13.06
CA VAL A 178 14.52 -15.05 -12.33
C VAL A 178 13.08 -15.19 -12.86
N HIS A 179 12.09 -14.99 -12.01
CA HIS A 179 10.68 -15.05 -12.45
C HIS A 179 10.41 -14.09 -13.62
N PRO A 180 9.69 -14.54 -14.68
CA PRO A 180 9.47 -13.73 -15.89
C PRO A 180 8.81 -12.38 -15.61
N GLN A 181 7.80 -12.33 -14.75
CA GLN A 181 7.13 -11.09 -14.35
C GLN A 181 8.08 -10.11 -13.63
N THR A 182 9.04 -10.62 -12.88
CA THR A 182 10.04 -9.78 -12.21
C THR A 182 11.02 -9.18 -13.21
N ILE A 183 11.48 -9.99 -14.18
CA ILE A 183 12.33 -9.51 -15.29
C ILE A 183 11.65 -8.38 -16.05
N GLU A 184 10.35 -8.52 -16.33
CA GLU A 184 9.59 -7.52 -17.08
C GLU A 184 9.51 -6.18 -16.33
N VAL A 185 9.14 -6.17 -15.05
CA VAL A 185 9.07 -4.93 -14.24
C VAL A 185 10.44 -4.28 -14.09
N VAL A 186 11.51 -5.05 -13.93
CA VAL A 186 12.89 -4.55 -13.88
C VAL A 186 13.26 -3.87 -15.19
N LYS A 187 12.94 -4.48 -16.35
CA LYS A 187 13.18 -3.89 -17.68
C LYS A 187 12.41 -2.59 -17.85
N THR A 188 11.14 -2.55 -17.44
CA THR A 188 10.31 -1.34 -17.46
C THR A 188 10.96 -0.21 -16.67
N ARG A 189 11.36 -0.46 -15.44
CA ARG A 189 12.00 0.53 -14.57
C ARG A 189 13.34 0.99 -15.14
N ALA A 190 14.16 0.08 -15.64
CA ALA A 190 15.47 0.37 -16.22
C ALA A 190 15.38 1.26 -17.44
N ALA A 191 14.40 1.01 -18.33
CA ALA A 191 14.23 1.80 -19.58
C ALA A 191 14.07 3.29 -19.32
N PHE A 192 13.33 3.68 -18.27
CA PHE A 192 13.10 5.10 -17.94
C PHE A 192 14.20 5.72 -17.08
N LEU A 193 15.02 4.91 -16.43
CA LEU A 193 16.24 5.35 -15.74
C LEU A 193 17.45 5.38 -16.68
N GLY A 194 17.30 4.90 -17.92
CA GLY A 194 18.38 4.82 -18.90
C GLY A 194 19.40 3.73 -18.59
N PHE A 195 19.02 2.68 -17.86
CA PHE A 195 19.89 1.53 -17.57
C PHE A 195 19.74 0.46 -18.63
N GLU A 196 20.83 -0.23 -18.92
CA GLU A 196 20.85 -1.43 -19.73
C GLU A 196 20.58 -2.65 -18.85
N VAL A 197 19.66 -3.53 -19.27
CA VAL A 197 19.38 -4.80 -18.59
C VAL A 197 19.83 -5.94 -19.48
N LYS A 198 20.77 -6.76 -18.98
CA LYS A 198 21.18 -8.00 -19.63
C LYS A 198 20.62 -9.18 -18.87
N VAL A 199 19.74 -9.95 -19.52
CA VAL A 199 19.26 -11.23 -19.04
C VAL A 199 20.13 -12.33 -19.64
N ASP A 200 20.82 -13.09 -18.81
CA ASP A 200 21.77 -14.12 -19.25
C ASP A 200 21.93 -15.21 -18.16
N SER A 201 22.53 -16.32 -18.53
CA SER A 201 22.89 -17.36 -17.56
C SER A 201 23.72 -16.80 -16.40
N ILE A 202 23.41 -17.22 -15.18
CA ILE A 202 24.11 -16.82 -13.97
C ILE A 202 25.63 -17.06 -14.06
N ASP A 203 26.07 -18.04 -14.83
CA ASP A 203 27.49 -18.34 -15.04
C ASP A 203 28.24 -17.23 -15.79
N ASN A 204 27.51 -16.37 -16.48
CA ASN A 204 28.06 -15.25 -17.26
C ASN A 204 28.12 -13.92 -16.46
N ILE A 205 27.76 -13.91 -15.19
CA ILE A 205 27.66 -12.68 -14.35
C ILE A 205 28.96 -11.85 -14.31
N THR A 206 30.11 -12.47 -14.50
CA THR A 206 31.42 -11.80 -14.45
C THR A 206 32.00 -11.44 -15.82
N GLN A 207 31.28 -11.72 -16.92
CA GLN A 207 31.77 -11.45 -18.28
C GLN A 207 31.78 -9.95 -18.60
N GLN A 208 30.95 -9.17 -17.92
CA GLN A 208 30.87 -7.71 -18.08
C GLN A 208 30.81 -7.03 -16.73
N GLU A 209 31.34 -5.81 -16.65
CA GLU A 209 31.16 -4.99 -15.45
C GLU A 209 29.71 -4.49 -15.37
N ALA A 210 29.02 -4.82 -14.27
CA ALA A 210 27.67 -4.35 -13.98
C ALA A 210 27.65 -3.56 -12.68
N PHE A 211 26.75 -2.58 -12.54
CA PHE A 211 26.59 -1.85 -11.27
C PHE A 211 25.85 -2.69 -10.23
N GLY A 212 25.02 -3.64 -10.69
CA GLY A 212 24.27 -4.53 -9.83
C GLY A 212 23.81 -5.78 -10.58
N ALA A 213 23.39 -6.78 -9.83
CA ALA A 213 22.86 -8.03 -10.36
C ALA A 213 21.65 -8.50 -9.56
N LEU A 214 20.71 -9.16 -10.25
CA LEU A 214 19.56 -9.85 -9.65
C LEU A 214 19.67 -11.35 -9.92
N LEU A 215 19.69 -12.14 -8.85
CA LEU A 215 19.66 -13.60 -8.86
C LEU A 215 18.39 -14.10 -8.21
N GLN A 216 17.97 -15.32 -8.51
CA GLN A 216 16.80 -15.99 -7.92
C GLN A 216 17.23 -17.23 -7.14
N TYR A 217 16.69 -17.41 -5.92
CA TYR A 217 17.02 -18.54 -5.06
C TYR A 217 15.85 -18.98 -4.18
N PRO A 218 15.25 -20.16 -4.44
CA PRO A 218 15.47 -21.05 -5.60
C PRO A 218 15.13 -20.39 -6.94
N GLY A 219 15.73 -20.87 -8.03
CA GLY A 219 15.43 -20.38 -9.39
C GLY A 219 13.98 -20.61 -9.82
N THR A 220 13.50 -19.92 -10.85
CA THR A 220 12.10 -19.99 -11.31
C THR A 220 11.65 -21.40 -11.74
N THR A 221 12.61 -22.27 -12.11
CA THR A 221 12.38 -23.68 -12.46
C THR A 221 12.70 -24.64 -11.31
N GLY A 222 13.00 -24.10 -10.12
CA GLY A 222 13.21 -24.85 -8.89
C GLY A 222 14.67 -25.18 -8.55
N GLU A 223 15.66 -24.74 -9.34
CA GLU A 223 17.06 -25.04 -9.07
C GLU A 223 17.51 -24.49 -7.71
N VAL A 224 18.12 -25.34 -6.90
CA VAL A 224 18.83 -24.96 -5.66
C VAL A 224 20.32 -25.07 -5.90
N ARG A 225 21.02 -23.93 -5.91
CA ARG A 225 22.45 -23.82 -6.21
C ARG A 225 23.14 -22.95 -5.17
N ASP A 226 24.36 -23.35 -4.73
CA ASP A 226 25.15 -22.50 -3.83
C ASP A 226 25.65 -21.26 -4.58
N LEU A 227 25.19 -20.08 -4.16
CA LEU A 227 25.51 -18.79 -4.80
C LEU A 227 26.77 -18.15 -4.20
N THR A 228 27.38 -18.71 -3.15
CA THR A 228 28.46 -18.08 -2.38
C THR A 228 29.63 -17.63 -3.27
N ASP A 229 30.15 -18.53 -4.12
CA ASP A 229 31.29 -18.21 -5.00
C ASP A 229 30.91 -17.22 -6.12
N ILE A 230 29.69 -17.34 -6.63
CA ILE A 230 29.18 -16.47 -7.69
C ILE A 230 29.04 -15.04 -7.18
N ILE A 231 28.44 -14.87 -5.98
CA ILE A 231 28.30 -13.58 -5.32
C ILE A 231 29.68 -12.96 -5.06
N ALA A 232 30.61 -13.73 -4.49
CA ALA A 232 31.97 -13.23 -4.20
C ALA A 232 32.71 -12.76 -5.48
N LYS A 233 32.59 -13.50 -6.59
CA LYS A 233 33.16 -13.08 -7.88
C LYS A 233 32.53 -11.83 -8.45
N ALA A 234 31.20 -11.68 -8.37
CA ALA A 234 30.50 -10.48 -8.81
C ALA A 234 30.94 -9.26 -8.01
N GLN A 235 31.02 -9.39 -6.67
CA GLN A 235 31.45 -8.32 -5.76
C GLN A 235 32.91 -7.92 -5.99
N ALA A 236 33.78 -8.86 -6.35
CA ALA A 236 35.16 -8.57 -6.75
C ALA A 236 35.22 -7.63 -7.97
N ASN A 237 34.22 -7.70 -8.85
CA ASN A 237 34.03 -6.80 -10.00
C ASN A 237 33.19 -5.54 -9.64
N LYS A 238 32.99 -5.22 -8.36
CA LYS A 238 32.21 -4.07 -7.85
C LYS A 238 30.72 -4.13 -8.16
N THR A 239 30.19 -5.29 -8.50
CA THR A 239 28.75 -5.53 -8.72
C THR A 239 28.10 -5.80 -7.38
N LEU A 240 27.08 -4.98 -6.99
CA LEU A 240 26.24 -5.30 -5.84
C LEU A 240 25.26 -6.40 -6.23
N VAL A 241 25.10 -7.39 -5.37
CA VAL A 241 24.27 -8.56 -5.68
C VAL A 241 22.98 -8.55 -4.86
N THR A 242 21.85 -8.53 -5.59
CA THR A 242 20.51 -8.75 -5.05
C THR A 242 20.11 -10.20 -5.29
N VAL A 243 19.54 -10.85 -4.27
CA VAL A 243 18.95 -12.18 -4.38
C VAL A 243 17.47 -12.10 -4.08
N ALA A 244 16.63 -12.48 -5.04
CA ALA A 244 15.21 -12.74 -4.82
C ALA A 244 15.05 -14.11 -4.18
N THR A 245 14.33 -14.20 -3.06
CA THR A 245 14.22 -15.44 -2.29
C THR A 245 12.81 -15.69 -1.78
N ASP A 246 12.53 -16.98 -1.53
CA ASP A 246 11.32 -17.45 -0.87
C ASP A 246 11.59 -17.64 0.63
N LEU A 247 10.77 -17.03 1.47
CA LEU A 247 10.91 -17.11 2.93
C LEU A 247 10.70 -18.52 3.48
N LEU A 248 9.82 -19.34 2.87
CA LEU A 248 9.60 -20.71 3.32
C LEU A 248 10.77 -21.61 2.89
N ALA A 249 11.32 -21.42 1.70
CA ALA A 249 12.55 -22.09 1.28
C ALA A 249 13.70 -21.75 2.23
N SER A 250 13.82 -20.51 2.66
CA SER A 250 14.84 -20.02 3.59
C SER A 250 14.79 -20.68 4.99
N VAL A 251 13.71 -21.39 5.32
CA VAL A 251 13.60 -22.21 6.56
C VAL A 251 14.51 -23.43 6.52
N LEU A 252 14.69 -24.05 5.34
CA LEU A 252 15.53 -25.25 5.12
C LEU A 252 16.83 -24.92 4.38
N LEU A 253 16.82 -23.89 3.52
CA LEU A 253 17.97 -23.51 2.71
C LEU A 253 18.84 -22.48 3.42
N LYS A 254 20.15 -22.53 3.16
CA LYS A 254 21.11 -21.53 3.62
C LYS A 254 20.67 -20.14 3.16
N PRO A 255 20.49 -19.16 4.05
CA PRO A 255 19.99 -17.83 3.69
C PRO A 255 20.94 -17.11 2.72
N ALA A 256 20.36 -16.32 1.81
CA ALA A 256 21.13 -15.52 0.86
C ALA A 256 22.10 -14.52 1.53
N GLY A 257 21.74 -14.00 2.72
CA GLY A 257 22.63 -13.16 3.52
C GLY A 257 23.91 -13.88 3.97
N GLU A 258 23.84 -15.18 4.32
CA GLU A 258 24.99 -16.00 4.67
C GLU A 258 25.84 -16.35 3.44
N MET A 259 25.26 -16.34 2.24
CA MET A 259 26.01 -16.50 0.99
C MET A 259 26.72 -15.21 0.54
N GLY A 260 26.50 -14.10 1.26
CA GLY A 260 27.15 -12.81 1.00
C GLY A 260 26.34 -11.80 0.20
N ALA A 261 25.05 -12.00 -0.04
CA ALA A 261 24.18 -11.05 -0.74
C ALA A 261 24.24 -9.65 -0.10
N ASP A 262 24.22 -8.59 -0.93
CA ASP A 262 24.15 -7.21 -0.48
C ASP A 262 22.71 -6.79 -0.18
N VAL A 263 21.77 -7.29 -0.99
CA VAL A 263 20.33 -7.04 -0.87
C VAL A 263 19.59 -8.37 -1.05
N VAL A 264 18.54 -8.57 -0.26
CA VAL A 264 17.62 -9.71 -0.42
C VAL A 264 16.21 -9.16 -0.54
N ILE A 265 15.48 -9.62 -1.56
CA ILE A 265 14.08 -9.24 -1.79
C ILE A 265 13.21 -10.49 -1.89
N GLY A 266 11.91 -10.30 -1.81
CA GLY A 266 10.95 -11.38 -2.02
C GLY A 266 9.54 -10.97 -1.62
N SER A 267 8.64 -11.95 -1.59
CA SER A 267 7.27 -11.81 -1.12
C SER A 267 7.02 -12.66 0.13
N ALA A 268 6.29 -12.11 1.10
CA ALA A 268 5.81 -12.85 2.27
C ALA A 268 4.45 -13.53 2.03
N GLN A 269 3.97 -13.62 0.78
CA GLN A 269 2.63 -14.12 0.44
C GLN A 269 2.37 -15.50 1.04
N ARG A 270 3.29 -16.45 0.92
CA ARG A 270 3.07 -17.82 1.42
C ARG A 270 3.12 -17.97 2.95
N PHE A 271 3.25 -16.84 3.69
CA PHE A 271 3.07 -16.78 5.13
C PHE A 271 1.63 -16.37 5.47
N GLY A 272 0.67 -17.21 5.06
CA GLY A 272 -0.73 -17.10 5.42
C GLY A 272 -1.53 -16.03 4.66
N VAL A 273 -1.00 -15.46 3.58
CA VAL A 273 -1.72 -14.48 2.76
C VAL A 273 -2.30 -15.17 1.51
N PRO A 274 -3.61 -15.05 1.26
CA PRO A 274 -4.22 -15.64 0.05
C PRO A 274 -3.56 -15.13 -1.24
N MET A 275 -3.53 -15.96 -2.29
CA MET A 275 -2.95 -15.58 -3.59
C MET A 275 -3.68 -14.40 -4.25
N GLY A 276 -5.01 -14.30 -4.07
CA GLY A 276 -5.81 -13.14 -4.46
C GLY A 276 -5.70 -12.73 -5.92
N TYR A 277 -5.47 -13.67 -6.83
CA TYR A 277 -5.24 -13.41 -8.25
C TYR A 277 -4.10 -12.40 -8.50
N GLY A 278 -3.08 -12.43 -7.65
CA GLY A 278 -1.91 -11.56 -7.77
C GLY A 278 -1.68 -10.59 -6.62
N GLY A 279 -2.64 -10.40 -5.75
CA GLY A 279 -2.47 -9.52 -4.59
C GLY A 279 -3.77 -9.01 -3.96
N PRO A 280 -3.59 -8.19 -2.88
CA PRO A 280 -2.35 -7.58 -2.39
C PRO A 280 -1.45 -8.55 -1.60
N HIS A 281 -0.12 -8.36 -1.69
CA HIS A 281 0.88 -9.14 -0.96
C HIS A 281 1.94 -8.24 -0.34
N ALA A 282 2.46 -8.59 0.85
CA ALA A 282 3.59 -7.89 1.44
C ALA A 282 4.90 -8.41 0.85
N ALA A 283 5.54 -7.60 0.03
CA ALA A 283 6.93 -7.82 -0.35
C ALA A 283 7.88 -7.22 0.69
N PHE A 284 9.15 -7.59 0.62
CA PHE A 284 10.18 -7.08 1.51
C PHE A 284 11.46 -6.75 0.75
N MET A 285 12.25 -5.89 1.39
CA MET A 285 13.66 -5.68 1.08
C MET A 285 14.45 -5.72 2.37
N ALA A 286 15.51 -6.53 2.38
CA ALA A 286 16.48 -6.59 3.46
C ALA A 286 17.88 -6.33 2.90
N THR A 287 18.75 -5.67 3.69
CA THR A 287 20.07 -5.26 3.21
C THR A 287 21.10 -5.20 4.34
N ARG A 288 22.35 -4.92 3.99
CA ARG A 288 23.41 -4.63 4.96
C ARG A 288 23.20 -3.26 5.58
N ASP A 289 23.63 -3.08 6.83
CA ASP A 289 23.50 -1.80 7.54
C ASP A 289 24.13 -0.63 6.76
N ALA A 290 25.19 -0.90 6.03
CA ALA A 290 25.85 0.07 5.17
C ALA A 290 24.93 0.71 4.11
N HIS A 291 23.85 0.03 3.69
CA HIS A 291 22.93 0.49 2.65
C HIS A 291 21.59 1.00 3.19
N LYS A 292 21.36 0.99 4.49
CA LYS A 292 20.07 1.36 5.11
C LYS A 292 19.53 2.72 4.69
N ARG A 293 20.41 3.69 4.41
CA ARG A 293 19.99 5.05 3.99
C ARG A 293 19.51 5.13 2.54
N THR A 294 19.74 4.10 1.74
CA THR A 294 19.29 4.02 0.35
C THR A 294 18.16 3.02 0.15
N MET A 295 17.81 2.23 1.19
CA MET A 295 16.73 1.27 1.18
C MET A 295 15.37 2.00 1.11
N PRO A 296 14.47 1.65 0.17
CA PRO A 296 13.10 2.19 0.10
C PRO A 296 12.18 1.56 1.14
N GLY A 297 10.99 2.12 1.28
CA GLY A 297 9.95 1.61 2.18
C GLY A 297 10.12 2.07 3.63
N ARG A 298 9.07 1.85 4.43
CA ARG A 298 9.04 2.23 5.84
C ARG A 298 9.99 1.36 6.66
N VAL A 299 10.56 1.92 7.71
CA VAL A 299 11.34 1.19 8.71
C VAL A 299 10.80 1.53 10.08
N ILE A 300 10.52 0.53 10.89
CA ILE A 300 10.15 0.70 12.28
C ILE A 300 11.42 0.62 13.13
N GLY A 301 11.55 1.54 14.07
CA GLY A 301 12.67 1.61 15.00
C GLY A 301 12.20 1.89 16.42
N VAL A 302 13.13 1.81 17.35
CA VAL A 302 12.88 2.08 18.76
C VAL A 302 13.16 3.54 19.10
N SER A 303 12.53 4.02 20.16
CA SER A 303 12.80 5.30 20.83
C SER A 303 12.39 5.19 22.30
N ILE A 304 12.35 6.32 22.96
CA ILE A 304 11.81 6.48 24.29
C ILE A 304 10.67 7.51 24.27
N ASP A 305 9.75 7.41 25.22
CA ASP A 305 8.77 8.46 25.48
C ASP A 305 9.33 9.54 26.42
N ALA A 306 8.55 10.57 26.68
CA ALA A 306 8.94 11.68 27.56
C ALA A 306 9.26 11.28 29.00
N LYS A 307 8.95 10.04 29.41
CA LYS A 307 9.29 9.46 30.73
C LYS A 307 10.44 8.46 30.69
N GLY A 308 11.07 8.30 29.52
CA GLY A 308 12.14 7.32 29.32
C GLY A 308 11.69 5.88 29.11
N ASN A 309 10.37 5.61 28.98
CA ASN A 309 9.89 4.29 28.65
C ASN A 309 10.13 3.97 27.18
N GLN A 310 10.38 2.70 26.87
CA GLN A 310 10.51 2.25 25.49
C GLN A 310 9.26 2.56 24.67
N ALA A 311 9.46 3.11 23.48
CA ALA A 311 8.43 3.38 22.52
C ALA A 311 8.90 3.00 21.11
N LEU A 312 7.97 2.71 20.22
CA LEU A 312 8.24 2.41 18.82
C LEU A 312 7.80 3.58 17.94
N ARG A 313 8.47 3.74 16.79
CA ARG A 313 8.15 4.77 15.81
C ARG A 313 8.58 4.36 14.40
N MET A 314 8.06 5.05 13.39
CA MET A 314 8.66 4.99 12.07
C MET A 314 10.00 5.75 12.09
N ALA A 315 11.05 5.08 11.63
CA ALA A 315 12.40 5.59 11.65
C ALA A 315 12.89 6.02 10.27
N MET A 316 13.98 6.82 10.23
CA MET A 316 14.67 7.21 9.00
C MET A 316 13.76 7.88 7.93
N GLN A 317 12.73 8.60 8.35
CA GLN A 317 11.76 9.25 7.45
C GLN A 317 12.40 10.30 6.53
N THR A 318 13.57 10.85 6.90
CA THR A 318 14.28 11.87 6.11
C THR A 318 14.68 11.43 4.71
N ARG A 319 14.65 10.13 4.38
CA ARG A 319 14.92 9.57 3.04
C ARG A 319 13.67 9.43 2.18
N GLU A 320 12.48 9.63 2.76
CA GLU A 320 11.20 9.38 2.11
C GLU A 320 10.72 10.58 1.28
N GLN A 321 9.77 10.33 0.35
CA GLN A 321 9.32 11.28 -0.65
C GLN A 321 8.61 12.52 -0.06
N HIS A 322 7.93 12.40 1.07
CA HIS A 322 7.24 13.53 1.72
C HIS A 322 8.23 14.57 2.30
N ILE A 323 9.49 14.20 2.51
CA ILE A 323 10.56 15.11 2.97
C ILE A 323 11.50 15.48 1.82
N ARG A 324 11.99 14.47 1.07
CA ARG A 324 13.06 14.67 0.07
C ARG A 324 12.56 15.03 -1.33
N ARG A 325 11.27 14.83 -1.63
CA ARG A 325 10.66 15.13 -2.93
C ARG A 325 11.44 14.46 -4.08
N GLU A 326 11.89 15.21 -5.09
CA GLU A 326 12.68 14.70 -6.23
C GLU A 326 14.03 14.06 -5.86
N LYS A 327 14.50 14.26 -4.64
CA LYS A 327 15.75 13.66 -4.10
C LYS A 327 15.48 12.41 -3.25
N ALA A 328 14.25 11.95 -3.19
CA ALA A 328 13.89 10.75 -2.44
C ALA A 328 14.49 9.47 -3.07
N THR A 329 14.63 8.43 -2.27
CA THR A 329 15.13 7.13 -2.74
C THR A 329 14.10 6.40 -3.61
N SER A 330 12.81 6.67 -3.41
CA SER A 330 11.68 6.08 -4.12
C SER A 330 10.45 6.99 -3.99
N ASN A 331 9.43 6.76 -4.81
CA ASN A 331 8.12 7.42 -4.68
C ASN A 331 7.15 6.66 -3.77
N ILE A 332 7.51 5.52 -3.20
CA ILE A 332 6.64 4.68 -2.38
C ILE A 332 6.08 5.47 -1.20
N CYS A 333 4.76 5.49 -1.08
CA CYS A 333 4.00 6.08 0.03
C CYS A 333 3.14 5.00 0.71
N THR A 334 2.17 4.44 -0.02
CA THR A 334 1.39 3.28 0.42
C THR A 334 2.22 2.00 0.26
N ALA A 335 2.22 1.16 1.29
CA ALA A 335 2.83 -0.17 1.29
C ALA A 335 1.75 -1.24 1.58
N GLN A 336 2.12 -2.51 1.70
CA GLN A 336 1.17 -3.60 2.00
C GLN A 336 1.19 -3.93 3.50
N ALA A 337 0.85 -2.95 4.34
CA ALA A 337 1.01 -3.03 5.79
C ALA A 337 0.11 -4.08 6.45
N LEU A 338 -1.18 -4.18 6.08
CA LEU A 338 -2.09 -5.19 6.65
C LEU A 338 -1.58 -6.60 6.38
N LEU A 339 -1.06 -6.85 5.17
CA LEU A 339 -0.56 -8.16 4.76
C LEU A 339 0.77 -8.48 5.42
N ALA A 340 1.59 -7.46 5.71
CA ALA A 340 2.80 -7.61 6.52
C ALA A 340 2.45 -8.02 7.97
N ASN A 341 1.43 -7.41 8.57
CA ASN A 341 0.92 -7.83 9.88
C ASN A 341 0.42 -9.28 9.87
N MET A 342 -0.33 -9.68 8.84
CA MET A 342 -0.79 -11.07 8.69
C MET A 342 0.38 -12.05 8.59
N ALA A 343 1.39 -11.75 7.78
CA ALA A 343 2.57 -12.59 7.63
C ALA A 343 3.40 -12.68 8.92
N ALA A 344 3.54 -11.58 9.64
CA ALA A 344 4.18 -11.56 10.96
C ALA A 344 3.41 -12.44 11.95
N PHE A 345 2.09 -12.32 12.00
CA PHE A 345 1.25 -13.16 12.87
C PHE A 345 1.28 -14.64 12.49
N TYR A 346 1.37 -14.95 11.21
CA TYR A 346 1.58 -16.32 10.75
C TYR A 346 2.89 -16.91 11.31
N ALA A 347 3.98 -16.16 11.22
CA ALA A 347 5.26 -16.58 11.80
C ALA A 347 5.22 -16.70 13.32
N VAL A 348 4.53 -15.79 14.01
CA VAL A 348 4.32 -15.85 15.48
C VAL A 348 3.50 -17.08 15.86
N TYR A 349 2.44 -17.40 15.12
CA TYR A 349 1.54 -18.52 15.41
C TYR A 349 2.20 -19.88 15.18
N HIS A 350 2.92 -20.04 14.07
CA HIS A 350 3.60 -21.30 13.76
C HIS A 350 4.93 -21.46 14.49
N GLY A 351 5.63 -20.38 14.72
CA GLY A 351 6.98 -20.39 15.26
C GLY A 351 8.00 -21.10 14.37
N PRO A 352 9.26 -21.17 14.76
CA PRO A 352 10.31 -21.79 13.95
C PRO A 352 10.07 -23.27 13.69
N GLN A 353 9.49 -23.99 14.67
CA GLN A 353 9.22 -25.42 14.53
C GLN A 353 8.05 -25.71 13.58
N GLY A 354 6.97 -24.93 13.67
CA GLY A 354 5.82 -25.06 12.77
C GLY A 354 6.23 -24.76 11.32
N LEU A 355 7.00 -23.70 11.10
CA LEU A 355 7.53 -23.35 9.76
C LEU A 355 8.44 -24.45 9.19
N ARG A 356 9.29 -25.05 10.03
CA ARG A 356 10.09 -26.21 9.60
C ARG A 356 9.24 -27.39 9.18
N THR A 357 8.18 -27.68 9.92
CA THR A 357 7.25 -28.76 9.59
C THR A 357 6.56 -28.52 8.25
N ILE A 358 6.11 -27.30 7.99
CA ILE A 358 5.47 -26.89 6.72
C ILE A 358 6.47 -27.04 5.57
N ALA A 359 7.66 -26.47 5.71
CA ALA A 359 8.71 -26.52 4.68
C ALA A 359 9.16 -27.96 4.38
N ARG A 360 9.36 -28.79 5.42
CA ARG A 360 9.72 -30.22 5.26
C ARG A 360 8.63 -31.01 4.55
N ARG A 361 7.34 -30.76 4.88
CA ARG A 361 6.23 -31.42 4.20
C ARG A 361 6.20 -31.09 2.71
N ALA A 362 6.30 -29.80 2.34
CA ALA A 362 6.36 -29.40 0.93
C ALA A 362 7.56 -30.06 0.21
N HIS A 363 8.75 -29.98 0.79
CA HIS A 363 9.96 -30.59 0.25
C HIS A 363 9.85 -32.11 0.10
N HIS A 364 9.37 -32.80 1.15
CA HIS A 364 9.28 -34.27 1.14
C HIS A 364 8.29 -34.77 0.07
N LEU A 365 7.13 -34.13 -0.08
CA LEU A 365 6.18 -34.47 -1.13
C LEU A 365 6.78 -34.23 -2.53
N THR A 366 7.56 -33.16 -2.70
CA THR A 366 8.27 -32.87 -3.94
C THR A 366 9.33 -33.95 -4.24
N ALA A 367 10.07 -34.40 -3.22
CA ALA A 367 11.05 -35.48 -3.37
C ALA A 367 10.40 -36.83 -3.74
N ILE A 368 9.22 -37.11 -3.22
CA ILE A 368 8.43 -38.31 -3.61
C ILE A 368 8.04 -38.21 -5.09
N LEU A 369 7.52 -37.07 -5.55
CA LEU A 369 7.17 -36.84 -6.96
C LEU A 369 8.39 -36.98 -7.85
N ALA A 370 9.53 -36.39 -7.47
CA ALA A 370 10.79 -36.47 -8.21
C ALA A 370 11.30 -37.94 -8.36
N ALA A 371 11.23 -38.70 -7.26
CA ALA A 371 11.63 -40.12 -7.27
C ALA A 371 10.70 -40.95 -8.16
N GLY A 372 9.39 -40.71 -8.14
CA GLY A 372 8.42 -41.37 -9.01
C GLY A 372 8.62 -41.04 -10.49
N LEU A 373 8.85 -39.80 -10.82
CA LEU A 373 9.11 -39.33 -12.19
C LEU A 373 10.38 -39.95 -12.76
N THR A 374 11.47 -39.94 -11.98
CA THR A 374 12.75 -40.55 -12.39
C THR A 374 12.60 -42.05 -12.67
N LYS A 375 11.87 -42.78 -11.82
CA LYS A 375 11.56 -44.18 -12.03
C LYS A 375 10.71 -44.45 -13.26
N ALA A 376 9.80 -43.54 -13.60
CA ALA A 376 8.98 -43.61 -14.79
C ALA A 376 9.73 -43.18 -16.07
N GLY A 377 11.01 -42.84 -15.96
CA GLY A 377 11.86 -42.46 -17.08
C GLY A 377 11.80 -41.00 -17.50
N TYR A 378 11.20 -40.12 -16.68
CA TYR A 378 11.29 -38.68 -16.90
C TYR A 378 12.61 -38.13 -16.35
N GLU A 379 13.20 -37.22 -17.09
CA GLU A 379 14.38 -36.47 -16.69
C GLU A 379 13.93 -35.15 -16.06
N LEU A 380 14.49 -34.81 -14.89
CA LEU A 380 14.30 -33.51 -14.25
C LEU A 380 15.33 -32.51 -14.78
N ALA A 381 14.95 -31.27 -14.97
CA ALA A 381 15.85 -30.19 -15.39
C ALA A 381 16.99 -29.98 -14.38
N HIS A 382 16.67 -30.16 -13.09
CA HIS A 382 17.59 -29.95 -11.97
C HIS A 382 17.53 -31.13 -11.01
N GLN A 383 18.69 -31.54 -10.47
CA GLN A 383 18.80 -32.59 -9.45
C GLN A 383 18.56 -32.03 -8.03
N HIS A 384 18.82 -30.76 -7.85
CA HIS A 384 18.71 -30.06 -6.56
C HIS A 384 17.53 -29.09 -6.59
N PHE A 385 16.62 -29.27 -5.65
CA PHE A 385 15.36 -28.52 -5.57
C PHE A 385 14.87 -28.40 -4.13
N PHE A 386 13.94 -27.48 -3.91
CA PHE A 386 13.19 -27.37 -2.66
C PHE A 386 11.76 -27.91 -2.82
N ASP A 387 10.87 -27.20 -3.49
CA ASP A 387 9.44 -27.50 -3.64
C ASP A 387 8.97 -27.46 -5.10
N THR A 388 9.85 -27.17 -6.03
CA THR A 388 9.53 -26.94 -7.43
C THR A 388 10.37 -27.85 -8.33
N LEU A 389 9.70 -28.51 -9.28
CA LEU A 389 10.35 -29.36 -10.31
C LEU A 389 10.04 -28.82 -11.70
N ALA A 390 11.04 -28.81 -12.59
CA ALA A 390 10.87 -28.69 -14.02
C ALA A 390 11.15 -30.06 -14.66
N ILE A 391 10.16 -30.60 -15.35
CA ILE A 391 10.15 -31.99 -15.88
C ILE A 391 10.30 -31.92 -17.38
N ASN A 392 11.35 -32.54 -17.93
CA ASN A 392 11.58 -32.65 -19.37
C ASN A 392 10.54 -33.60 -19.97
N THR A 393 9.52 -33.06 -20.59
CA THR A 393 8.40 -33.82 -21.17
C THR A 393 8.47 -33.90 -22.69
N GLY A 394 9.27 -33.06 -23.35
CA GLY A 394 9.49 -33.04 -24.79
C GLY A 394 8.20 -33.05 -25.60
N ALA A 395 8.05 -33.99 -26.54
CA ALA A 395 6.84 -34.09 -27.37
C ALA A 395 5.56 -34.45 -26.60
N LYS A 396 5.65 -34.87 -25.32
CA LYS A 396 4.49 -35.19 -24.48
C LYS A 396 3.93 -33.98 -23.72
N THR A 397 4.58 -32.81 -23.77
CA THR A 397 4.23 -31.63 -22.97
C THR A 397 2.75 -31.27 -23.11
N ASP A 398 2.24 -31.13 -24.33
CA ASP A 398 0.85 -30.73 -24.56
C ASP A 398 -0.14 -31.80 -24.08
N ALA A 399 0.14 -33.08 -24.34
CA ALA A 399 -0.73 -34.18 -23.93
C ALA A 399 -0.84 -34.29 -22.40
N LEU A 400 0.29 -34.18 -21.67
CA LEU A 400 0.31 -34.22 -20.23
C LEU A 400 -0.34 -32.96 -19.60
N TYR A 401 -0.10 -31.80 -20.20
CA TYR A 401 -0.78 -30.57 -19.80
C TYR A 401 -2.30 -30.66 -19.93
N GLN A 402 -2.80 -31.17 -21.04
CA GLN A 402 -4.23 -31.40 -21.26
C GLN A 402 -4.80 -32.45 -20.30
N ALA A 403 -4.05 -33.55 -20.03
CA ALA A 403 -4.46 -34.52 -19.03
C ALA A 403 -4.58 -33.91 -17.62
N ALA A 404 -3.67 -33.02 -17.24
CA ALA A 404 -3.74 -32.28 -16.00
C ALA A 404 -4.98 -31.37 -15.95
N GLN A 405 -5.26 -30.61 -17.03
CA GLN A 405 -6.44 -29.77 -17.12
C GLN A 405 -7.75 -30.57 -17.02
N GLN A 406 -7.81 -31.78 -17.60
CA GLN A 406 -8.97 -32.69 -17.48
C GLN A 406 -9.13 -33.27 -16.08
N ALA A 407 -8.06 -33.35 -15.32
CA ALA A 407 -8.07 -33.74 -13.90
C ALA A 407 -8.26 -32.54 -12.92
N ASP A 408 -8.65 -31.37 -13.42
CA ASP A 408 -8.79 -30.13 -12.66
C ASP A 408 -7.50 -29.69 -11.94
N ILE A 409 -6.35 -29.90 -12.61
CA ILE A 409 -5.03 -29.55 -12.11
C ILE A 409 -4.35 -28.56 -13.06
N ASN A 410 -3.80 -27.48 -12.51
CA ASN A 410 -3.02 -26.49 -13.22
C ASN A 410 -1.52 -26.74 -12.98
N LEU A 411 -0.79 -26.98 -14.06
CA LEU A 411 0.66 -27.09 -14.11
C LEU A 411 1.23 -25.86 -14.83
N ARG A 412 2.50 -25.52 -14.53
CA ARG A 412 3.20 -24.47 -15.27
C ARG A 412 3.66 -25.05 -16.61
N LYS A 413 3.24 -24.44 -17.71
CA LYS A 413 3.68 -24.86 -19.07
C LYS A 413 4.95 -24.09 -19.45
N LEU A 414 6.01 -24.82 -19.75
CA LEU A 414 7.30 -24.30 -20.20
C LEU A 414 7.62 -24.89 -21.59
N PRO A 415 8.58 -24.33 -22.35
CA PRO A 415 9.02 -24.92 -23.61
C PRO A 415 9.55 -26.34 -23.41
N ASN A 416 8.86 -27.36 -23.97
CA ASN A 416 9.19 -28.80 -23.85
C ASN A 416 9.26 -29.34 -22.40
N GLN A 417 8.71 -28.60 -21.42
CA GLN A 417 8.74 -28.97 -20.00
C GLN A 417 7.40 -28.66 -19.34
N LEU A 418 7.16 -29.32 -18.19
CA LEU A 418 6.10 -28.95 -17.26
C LEU A 418 6.70 -28.63 -15.88
N GLY A 419 6.29 -27.51 -15.30
CA GLY A 419 6.63 -27.13 -13.95
C GLY A 419 5.58 -27.61 -12.96
N VAL A 420 6.03 -28.07 -11.78
CA VAL A 420 5.18 -28.46 -10.64
C VAL A 420 5.78 -27.85 -9.40
N SER A 421 5.02 -26.99 -8.72
CA SER A 421 5.42 -26.39 -7.44
C SER A 421 4.46 -26.80 -6.33
N PHE A 422 5.00 -27.36 -5.26
CA PHE A 422 4.22 -27.75 -4.08
C PHE A 422 4.23 -26.63 -3.04
N ASP A 423 3.21 -26.66 -2.17
CA ASP A 423 2.99 -25.67 -1.15
C ASP A 423 2.43 -26.26 0.14
N GLU A 424 2.10 -25.42 1.10
CA GLU A 424 1.54 -25.82 2.39
C GLU A 424 0.29 -26.70 2.27
N THR A 425 -0.54 -26.47 1.24
CA THR A 425 -1.83 -27.13 1.05
C THR A 425 -1.72 -28.45 0.30
N THR A 426 -0.54 -28.79 -0.22
CA THR A 426 -0.33 -30.03 -0.98
C THR A 426 -0.50 -31.27 -0.11
N THR A 427 -1.21 -32.26 -0.62
CA THR A 427 -1.55 -33.51 0.06
C THR A 427 -0.97 -34.74 -0.66
N VAL A 428 -1.01 -35.89 0.01
CA VAL A 428 -0.66 -37.18 -0.61
C VAL A 428 -1.56 -37.46 -1.80
N ALA A 429 -2.85 -37.18 -1.75
CA ALA A 429 -3.79 -37.38 -2.85
C ALA A 429 -3.44 -36.53 -4.10
N ASP A 430 -2.87 -35.33 -3.89
CA ASP A 430 -2.35 -34.51 -5.01
C ASP A 430 -1.17 -35.19 -5.71
N VAL A 431 -0.27 -35.80 -4.93
CA VAL A 431 0.86 -36.56 -5.50
C VAL A 431 0.37 -37.78 -6.26
N GLU A 432 -0.61 -38.51 -5.72
CA GLU A 432 -1.25 -39.65 -6.39
C GLU A 432 -1.91 -39.24 -7.70
N ALA A 433 -2.61 -38.10 -7.74
CA ALA A 433 -3.21 -37.55 -8.96
C ALA A 433 -2.15 -37.21 -10.01
N LEU A 434 -1.03 -36.61 -9.61
CA LEU A 434 0.09 -36.34 -10.49
C LEU A 434 0.75 -37.66 -10.98
N PHE A 435 0.88 -38.67 -10.12
CA PHE A 435 1.36 -39.99 -10.52
C PHE A 435 0.50 -40.59 -11.63
N ALA A 436 -0.82 -40.47 -11.53
CA ALA A 436 -1.74 -40.94 -12.56
C ALA A 436 -1.54 -40.20 -13.89
N ILE A 437 -1.38 -38.88 -13.86
CA ILE A 437 -1.15 -38.03 -15.03
C ILE A 437 0.15 -38.41 -15.74
N PHE A 438 1.25 -38.59 -14.98
CA PHE A 438 2.55 -38.94 -15.54
C PHE A 438 2.74 -40.46 -15.80
N GLY A 439 1.73 -41.30 -15.50
CA GLY A 439 1.78 -42.73 -15.68
C GLY A 439 2.74 -43.46 -14.74
N ILE A 440 2.97 -42.86 -13.53
CA ILE A 440 3.84 -43.45 -12.49
C ILE A 440 3.07 -44.58 -11.80
N LYS A 441 3.67 -45.73 -11.68
CA LYS A 441 3.07 -46.94 -11.12
C LYS A 441 3.47 -47.23 -9.66
N GLU A 442 4.38 -46.41 -9.14
CA GLU A 442 4.87 -46.55 -7.77
C GLU A 442 3.78 -46.07 -6.79
N GLU A 443 3.82 -46.63 -5.58
CA GLU A 443 2.99 -46.13 -4.48
C GLU A 443 3.66 -44.99 -3.71
N VAL A 444 2.95 -43.95 -3.42
CA VAL A 444 3.46 -42.74 -2.71
C VAL A 444 4.07 -43.11 -1.36
N HIS A 445 3.40 -43.95 -0.55
CA HIS A 445 3.93 -44.41 0.75
C HIS A 445 5.20 -45.28 0.63
N ALA A 446 5.30 -46.10 -0.40
CA ALA A 446 6.48 -46.91 -0.63
C ALA A 446 7.69 -46.06 -1.00
N LEU A 447 7.50 -45.01 -1.81
CA LEU A 447 8.53 -44.04 -2.13
C LEU A 447 8.91 -43.22 -0.93
N SER A 448 7.96 -42.73 -0.17
CA SER A 448 8.19 -41.97 1.08
C SER A 448 9.11 -42.73 2.04
N ASN A 449 8.81 -44.02 2.28
CA ASN A 449 9.63 -44.84 3.19
C ASN A 449 11.07 -45.03 2.68
N ARG A 450 11.27 -45.09 1.36
CA ARG A 450 12.61 -45.24 0.76
C ARG A 450 13.47 -43.99 0.89
N ILE A 451 12.87 -42.80 0.88
CA ILE A 451 13.63 -41.55 0.96
C ILE A 451 13.70 -40.99 2.39
N ALA A 452 12.96 -41.58 3.36
CA ALA A 452 12.84 -41.08 4.73
C ALA A 452 14.18 -40.91 5.45
N ASP A 453 15.13 -41.86 5.27
CA ASP A 453 16.46 -41.80 5.91
C ASP A 453 17.33 -40.64 5.40
N ASN A 454 17.01 -40.08 4.24
CA ASN A 454 17.72 -38.93 3.65
C ASN A 454 16.75 -37.93 2.98
N GLU A 455 15.81 -37.46 3.76
CA GLU A 455 14.71 -36.57 3.28
C GLU A 455 15.20 -35.29 2.59
N LEU A 456 16.39 -34.79 2.97
CA LEU A 456 16.99 -33.59 2.40
C LEU A 456 18.03 -33.88 1.32
N ALA A 457 18.03 -35.07 0.74
CA ALA A 457 19.02 -35.45 -0.29
C ALA A 457 19.02 -34.53 -1.51
N ALA A 458 17.88 -34.00 -1.88
CA ALA A 458 17.76 -33.06 -2.99
C ALA A 458 18.28 -31.64 -2.69
N ILE A 459 18.59 -31.33 -1.44
CA ILE A 459 19.22 -30.07 -1.04
C ILE A 459 20.72 -30.34 -0.81
N PRO A 460 21.63 -29.74 -1.60
CA PRO A 460 23.08 -29.87 -1.38
C PRO A 460 23.44 -29.52 0.06
N GLU A 461 24.41 -30.22 0.64
CA GLU A 461 24.79 -29.95 2.04
C GLU A 461 25.25 -28.51 2.27
N SER A 462 25.96 -27.92 1.29
CA SER A 462 26.38 -26.51 1.31
C SER A 462 25.22 -25.52 1.26
N CYS A 463 24.04 -25.95 0.77
CA CYS A 463 22.82 -25.17 0.69
C CYS A 463 21.85 -25.41 1.85
N ARG A 464 22.17 -26.30 2.80
CA ARG A 464 21.31 -26.55 3.98
C ARG A 464 21.49 -25.48 5.04
N ARG A 465 20.39 -24.96 5.56
CA ARG A 465 20.42 -24.00 6.68
C ARG A 465 20.98 -24.65 7.94
N GLN A 466 21.98 -24.01 8.54
CA GLN A 466 22.56 -24.41 9.82
C GLN A 466 22.21 -23.39 10.93
N SER A 467 21.96 -22.16 10.57
CA SER A 467 21.68 -21.07 11.52
C SER A 467 20.29 -21.18 12.15
N ALA A 468 20.17 -20.78 13.42
CA ALA A 468 18.91 -20.57 14.07
C ALA A 468 18.18 -19.35 13.47
N PHE A 469 16.85 -19.32 13.59
CA PHE A 469 16.00 -18.21 13.17
C PHE A 469 14.77 -18.11 14.09
N LEU A 470 14.15 -16.95 14.15
CA LEU A 470 12.99 -16.66 14.97
C LEU A 470 13.20 -17.06 16.44
N THR A 471 14.37 -16.71 16.97
CA THR A 471 14.74 -17.08 18.35
C THR A 471 14.13 -16.16 19.41
N HIS A 472 13.61 -14.99 19.00
CA HIS A 472 12.96 -14.05 19.89
C HIS A 472 11.72 -14.70 20.55
N PRO A 473 11.43 -14.44 21.84
CA PRO A 473 10.30 -15.04 22.56
C PRO A 473 8.95 -14.88 21.88
N VAL A 474 8.70 -13.78 21.16
CA VAL A 474 7.43 -13.54 20.46
C VAL A 474 7.09 -14.67 19.48
N PHE A 475 8.09 -15.24 18.81
CA PHE A 475 7.91 -16.36 17.88
C PHE A 475 7.85 -17.74 18.56
N ASN A 476 7.96 -17.77 19.88
CA ASN A 476 8.04 -19.01 20.67
C ASN A 476 7.01 -19.06 21.81
N THR A 477 6.00 -18.21 21.79
CA THR A 477 5.04 -18.08 22.91
C THR A 477 3.58 -18.31 22.49
N HIS A 478 3.16 -17.81 21.30
CA HIS A 478 1.72 -17.67 20.97
C HIS A 478 1.24 -18.75 19.99
N HIS A 479 1.42 -20.04 20.31
CA HIS A 479 1.14 -21.17 19.42
C HIS A 479 -0.25 -21.78 19.55
N SER A 480 -1.04 -21.40 20.55
CA SER A 480 -2.45 -21.81 20.65
C SER A 480 -3.38 -20.70 20.17
N GLU A 481 -4.60 -21.06 19.71
CA GLU A 481 -5.60 -20.07 19.29
C GLU A 481 -5.88 -19.02 20.37
N THR A 482 -6.03 -19.46 21.62
CA THR A 482 -6.29 -18.54 22.74
C THR A 482 -5.13 -17.58 22.99
N GLN A 483 -3.89 -18.07 22.94
CA GLN A 483 -2.72 -17.22 23.11
C GLN A 483 -2.60 -16.21 21.95
N MET A 484 -2.78 -16.67 20.71
CA MET A 484 -2.70 -15.84 19.52
C MET A 484 -3.80 -14.78 19.50
N LEU A 485 -5.05 -15.16 19.79
CA LEU A 485 -6.17 -14.22 19.88
C LEU A 485 -5.90 -13.12 20.90
N ARG A 486 -5.42 -13.49 22.10
CA ARG A 486 -5.11 -12.52 23.15
C ARG A 486 -3.94 -11.61 22.78
N TYR A 487 -2.93 -12.14 22.10
CA TYR A 487 -1.80 -11.34 21.62
C TYR A 487 -2.25 -10.30 20.57
N MET A 488 -2.99 -10.72 19.54
CA MET A 488 -3.53 -9.79 18.55
C MET A 488 -4.42 -8.72 19.20
N LYS A 489 -5.29 -9.10 20.14
CA LYS A 489 -6.15 -8.15 20.86
C LYS A 489 -5.36 -7.21 21.76
N HIS A 490 -4.28 -7.70 22.40
CA HIS A 490 -3.38 -6.86 23.16
C HIS A 490 -2.72 -5.76 22.29
N LEU A 491 -2.31 -6.11 21.07
CA LEU A 491 -1.77 -5.13 20.13
C LEU A 491 -2.85 -4.16 19.62
N GLU A 492 -4.00 -4.67 19.22
CA GLU A 492 -5.13 -3.84 18.75
C GLU A 492 -5.54 -2.78 19.80
N ASN A 493 -5.55 -3.14 21.07
CA ASN A 493 -5.90 -2.23 22.16
C ASN A 493 -4.90 -1.06 22.37
N LYS A 494 -3.72 -1.14 21.75
CA LYS A 494 -2.73 -0.05 21.76
C LYS A 494 -2.93 0.96 20.64
N ASP A 495 -3.87 0.69 19.73
CA ASP A 495 -4.00 1.39 18.46
C ASP A 495 -5.32 2.13 18.34
N PHE A 496 -5.28 3.24 17.62
CA PHE A 496 -6.46 3.98 17.19
C PHE A 496 -6.86 3.58 15.75
N SER A 497 -8.17 3.40 15.54
CA SER A 497 -8.74 3.10 14.22
C SER A 497 -10.10 3.80 14.08
N LEU A 498 -10.74 3.69 12.91
CA LEU A 498 -12.11 4.25 12.72
C LEU A 498 -13.17 3.62 13.62
N THR A 499 -12.86 2.52 14.30
CA THR A 499 -13.77 1.94 15.31
C THR A 499 -13.82 2.74 16.62
N HIS A 500 -12.87 3.66 16.83
CA HIS A 500 -12.83 4.54 18.01
C HIS A 500 -13.41 5.92 17.74
N GLY A 501 -13.24 6.43 16.54
CA GLY A 501 -13.68 7.77 16.14
C GLY A 501 -13.08 8.19 14.79
N MET A 502 -13.42 9.37 14.36
CA MET A 502 -12.96 9.98 13.11
C MET A 502 -11.42 10.07 13.05
N ILE A 503 -10.89 9.82 11.86
CA ILE A 503 -9.48 10.05 11.51
C ILE A 503 -9.44 11.19 10.47
N PRO A 504 -9.36 12.46 10.89
CA PRO A 504 -9.56 13.62 10.02
C PRO A 504 -8.30 14.03 9.25
N LEU A 505 -7.67 13.09 8.56
CA LEU A 505 -6.40 13.30 7.86
C LEU A 505 -6.62 13.98 6.51
N GLY A 506 -6.16 15.22 6.38
CA GLY A 506 -6.20 15.97 5.12
C GLY A 506 -5.39 15.35 4.01
N SER A 507 -5.97 15.39 2.80
CA SER A 507 -5.56 14.73 1.56
C SER A 507 -5.41 13.22 1.68
N CYS A 508 -6.11 12.61 2.65
CA CYS A 508 -6.14 11.17 2.86
C CYS A 508 -7.52 10.73 3.33
N THR A 509 -8.47 10.66 2.43
CA THR A 509 -9.86 10.31 2.71
C THR A 509 -9.97 9.01 3.53
N MET A 510 -10.26 9.15 4.82
CA MET A 510 -10.40 8.05 5.78
C MET A 510 -11.88 7.78 6.06
N LYS A 511 -12.60 7.30 5.06
CA LYS A 511 -14.01 6.93 5.23
C LYS A 511 -14.16 5.50 5.73
N LEU A 512 -15.24 5.26 6.49
CA LEU A 512 -15.54 3.93 7.01
C LEU A 512 -15.97 3.00 5.86
N ASN A 513 -15.42 1.79 5.88
CA ASN A 513 -15.78 0.72 4.96
C ASN A 513 -17.01 -0.02 5.49
N ALA A 514 -17.99 -0.24 4.63
CA ALA A 514 -19.12 -1.10 4.98
C ALA A 514 -18.70 -2.56 5.07
N THR A 515 -19.29 -3.30 6.00
CA THR A 515 -19.01 -4.74 6.16
C THR A 515 -19.33 -5.53 4.89
N ALA A 516 -20.44 -5.19 4.20
CA ALA A 516 -20.84 -5.84 2.95
C ALA A 516 -19.80 -5.69 1.83
N GLU A 517 -19.08 -4.58 1.79
CA GLU A 517 -17.97 -4.35 0.82
C GLU A 517 -16.80 -5.30 1.07
N MET A 518 -16.53 -5.64 2.34
CA MET A 518 -15.40 -6.46 2.74
C MET A 518 -15.65 -7.97 2.60
N ILE A 519 -16.90 -8.43 2.71
CA ILE A 519 -17.26 -9.86 2.69
C ILE A 519 -16.67 -10.62 1.49
N PRO A 520 -16.73 -10.13 0.24
CA PRO A 520 -16.24 -10.87 -0.91
C PRO A 520 -14.73 -11.14 -0.91
N VAL A 521 -13.94 -10.33 -0.19
CA VAL A 521 -12.48 -10.45 -0.15
C VAL A 521 -12.03 -11.80 0.39
N THR A 522 -12.81 -12.41 1.30
CA THR A 522 -12.50 -13.69 1.93
C THR A 522 -13.15 -14.88 1.22
N TRP A 523 -13.89 -14.65 0.12
CA TRP A 523 -14.44 -15.76 -0.65
C TRP A 523 -13.33 -16.51 -1.40
N PRO A 524 -13.32 -17.85 -1.36
CA PRO A 524 -12.27 -18.63 -2.04
C PRO A 524 -12.17 -18.33 -3.54
N GLU A 525 -13.29 -18.05 -4.19
CA GLU A 525 -13.36 -17.77 -5.63
C GLU A 525 -12.56 -16.51 -6.02
N PHE A 526 -12.33 -15.59 -5.09
CA PHE A 526 -11.45 -14.43 -5.27
C PHE A 526 -10.09 -14.64 -4.60
N GLY A 527 -10.07 -15.15 -3.36
CA GLY A 527 -8.84 -15.26 -2.57
C GLY A 527 -7.89 -16.38 -3.01
N ALA A 528 -8.41 -17.52 -3.49
CA ALA A 528 -7.60 -18.71 -3.76
C ALA A 528 -7.17 -18.87 -5.23
N LEU A 529 -7.52 -17.93 -6.11
CA LEU A 529 -7.18 -18.03 -7.52
C LEU A 529 -5.73 -17.57 -7.77
N HIS A 530 -4.95 -18.41 -8.48
CA HIS A 530 -3.58 -18.07 -8.86
C HIS A 530 -3.57 -17.08 -10.04
N PRO A 531 -2.70 -16.05 -10.07
CA PRO A 531 -2.72 -15.01 -11.11
C PRO A 531 -2.43 -15.52 -12.53
N PHE A 532 -1.73 -16.65 -12.66
CA PHE A 532 -1.31 -17.19 -13.95
C PHE A 532 -2.08 -18.46 -14.36
N VAL A 533 -3.29 -18.68 -13.84
CA VAL A 533 -4.17 -19.73 -14.35
C VAL A 533 -4.63 -19.41 -15.80
N PRO A 534 -5.02 -20.41 -16.58
CA PRO A 534 -5.67 -20.16 -17.87
C PRO A 534 -6.80 -19.13 -17.74
N LYS A 535 -6.85 -18.14 -18.62
CA LYS A 535 -7.81 -17.02 -18.57
C LYS A 535 -9.28 -17.44 -18.42
N ALA A 536 -9.66 -18.56 -19.05
CA ALA A 536 -11.00 -19.11 -18.91
C ALA A 536 -11.38 -19.48 -17.47
N GLN A 537 -10.41 -19.74 -16.61
CA GLN A 537 -10.63 -20.05 -15.19
C GLN A 537 -10.80 -18.77 -14.34
N ALA A 538 -10.41 -17.59 -14.86
CA ALA A 538 -10.52 -16.30 -14.20
C ALA A 538 -11.60 -15.40 -14.84
N ALA A 539 -12.60 -15.98 -15.49
CA ALA A 539 -13.65 -15.24 -16.19
C ALA A 539 -14.44 -14.29 -15.27
N GLY A 540 -14.58 -14.64 -13.99
CA GLY A 540 -15.21 -13.78 -12.99
C GLY A 540 -14.40 -12.52 -12.70
N TYR A 541 -13.08 -12.64 -12.55
CA TYR A 541 -12.20 -11.48 -12.42
C TYR A 541 -12.19 -10.62 -13.68
N ALA A 542 -12.18 -11.23 -14.86
CA ALA A 542 -12.23 -10.49 -16.11
C ALA A 542 -13.53 -9.67 -16.23
N ALA A 543 -14.68 -10.27 -15.91
CA ALA A 543 -15.97 -9.58 -15.92
C ALA A 543 -16.06 -8.46 -14.89
N LEU A 544 -15.62 -8.72 -13.66
CA LEU A 544 -15.56 -7.71 -12.58
C LEU A 544 -14.66 -6.53 -12.95
N ALA A 545 -13.47 -6.82 -13.46
CA ALA A 545 -12.50 -5.81 -13.84
C ALA A 545 -13.01 -4.93 -14.99
N GLU A 546 -13.63 -5.54 -15.99
CA GLU A 546 -14.18 -4.80 -17.14
C GLU A 546 -15.34 -3.88 -16.72
N ASP A 547 -16.28 -4.39 -15.91
CA ASP A 547 -17.38 -3.58 -15.41
C ASP A 547 -16.89 -2.44 -14.49
N LEU A 548 -15.88 -2.71 -13.65
CA LEU A 548 -15.25 -1.65 -12.84
C LEU A 548 -14.57 -0.59 -13.69
N LYS A 549 -13.82 -0.97 -14.73
CA LYS A 549 -13.19 0.00 -15.65
C LYS A 549 -14.23 0.89 -16.33
N GLN A 550 -15.35 0.32 -16.79
CA GLN A 550 -16.43 1.11 -17.41
C GLN A 550 -17.04 2.11 -16.42
N LYS A 551 -17.29 1.70 -15.18
CA LYS A 551 -17.74 2.60 -14.11
C LYS A 551 -16.72 3.71 -13.81
N LEU A 552 -15.44 3.38 -13.76
CA LEU A 552 -14.38 4.38 -13.53
C LEU A 552 -14.23 5.34 -14.71
N CYS A 553 -14.40 4.86 -15.96
CA CYS A 553 -14.45 5.74 -17.15
C CYS A 553 -15.58 6.75 -17.05
N GLU A 554 -16.78 6.31 -16.70
CA GLU A 554 -17.94 7.18 -16.52
C GLU A 554 -17.71 8.24 -15.43
N ILE A 555 -17.21 7.82 -14.27
CA ILE A 555 -16.96 8.69 -13.12
C ILE A 555 -15.89 9.75 -13.42
N THR A 556 -14.86 9.39 -14.17
CA THR A 556 -13.68 10.24 -14.37
C THR A 556 -13.66 10.98 -15.71
N GLY A 557 -14.49 10.57 -16.66
CA GLY A 557 -14.51 11.13 -18.02
C GLY A 557 -13.29 10.73 -18.85
N TYR A 558 -12.61 9.63 -18.49
CA TYR A 558 -11.55 9.02 -19.31
C TYR A 558 -12.09 7.95 -20.23
N ASP A 559 -11.29 7.57 -21.23
CA ASP A 559 -11.67 6.63 -22.29
C ASP A 559 -11.21 5.19 -22.02
N ALA A 560 -10.15 5.01 -21.19
CA ALA A 560 -9.58 3.71 -20.86
C ALA A 560 -8.94 3.69 -19.48
N PHE A 561 -8.92 2.50 -18.84
CA PHE A 561 -8.28 2.26 -17.54
C PHE A 561 -7.39 1.03 -17.57
N SER A 562 -6.26 1.09 -16.83
CA SER A 562 -5.51 -0.07 -16.35
C SER A 562 -5.68 -0.21 -14.85
N LEU A 563 -5.97 -1.44 -14.39
CA LEU A 563 -6.07 -1.80 -12.98
C LEU A 563 -4.75 -2.41 -12.45
N GLN A 564 -3.69 -2.39 -13.24
CA GLN A 564 -2.42 -3.01 -12.88
C GLN A 564 -1.66 -2.29 -11.75
N PRO A 565 -1.62 -0.95 -11.66
CA PRO A 565 -0.88 -0.29 -10.59
C PRO A 565 -1.43 -0.63 -9.20
N ASN A 566 -0.57 -1.13 -8.31
CA ASN A 566 -0.93 -1.62 -6.97
C ASN A 566 -0.69 -0.60 -5.84
N SER A 567 -0.54 0.67 -6.18
CA SER A 567 -0.54 1.82 -5.27
C SER A 567 -0.74 3.12 -6.05
N GLY A 568 -1.09 4.22 -5.36
CA GLY A 568 -1.13 5.55 -5.99
C GLY A 568 0.21 5.92 -6.63
N ALA A 569 1.31 5.69 -5.93
CA ALA A 569 2.65 5.95 -6.45
C ALA A 569 2.99 5.11 -7.70
N SER A 570 2.53 3.85 -7.76
CA SER A 570 2.65 3.01 -8.96
C SER A 570 1.79 3.53 -10.11
N GLY A 571 0.59 4.05 -9.81
CA GLY A 571 -0.28 4.73 -10.78
C GLY A 571 0.34 6.01 -11.33
N GLU A 572 0.94 6.84 -10.46
CA GLU A 572 1.70 8.03 -10.90
C GLU A 572 2.82 7.64 -11.87
N TYR A 573 3.58 6.60 -11.51
CA TYR A 573 4.66 6.09 -12.36
C TYR A 573 4.14 5.63 -13.72
N ALA A 574 3.08 4.80 -13.73
CA ALA A 574 2.46 4.31 -14.97
C ALA A 574 1.95 5.48 -15.85
N GLY A 575 1.40 6.54 -15.24
CA GLY A 575 0.90 7.71 -15.95
C GLY A 575 1.99 8.53 -16.63
N LEU A 576 3.06 8.81 -15.93
CA LEU A 576 4.20 9.55 -16.52
C LEU A 576 4.92 8.72 -17.59
N VAL A 577 4.97 7.41 -17.41
CA VAL A 577 5.47 6.47 -18.41
C VAL A 577 4.61 6.49 -19.67
N ALA A 578 3.28 6.48 -19.54
CA ALA A 578 2.36 6.58 -20.69
C ALA A 578 2.59 7.89 -21.47
N ILE A 579 2.76 9.00 -20.77
CA ILE A 579 3.08 10.31 -21.39
C ILE A 579 4.42 10.25 -22.12
N GLN A 580 5.47 9.71 -21.51
CA GLN A 580 6.77 9.61 -22.17
C GLN A 580 6.75 8.71 -23.40
N ARG A 581 6.09 7.56 -23.34
CA ARG A 581 5.90 6.66 -24.49
C ARG A 581 5.12 7.33 -25.61
N TYR A 582 4.09 8.12 -25.27
CA TYR A 582 3.36 8.91 -26.23
C TYR A 582 4.28 9.91 -26.96
N HIS A 583 5.07 10.68 -26.23
CA HIS A 583 6.03 11.62 -26.85
C HIS A 583 7.08 10.88 -27.70
N GLN A 584 7.63 9.76 -27.21
CA GLN A 584 8.59 8.94 -27.97
C GLN A 584 7.99 8.42 -29.29
N SER A 585 6.73 7.95 -29.27
CA SER A 585 6.03 7.45 -30.47
C SER A 585 5.87 8.51 -31.57
N ARG A 586 5.93 9.80 -31.19
CA ARG A 586 5.83 10.95 -32.10
C ARG A 586 7.19 11.52 -32.50
N GLY A 587 8.30 10.88 -32.08
CA GLY A 587 9.65 11.41 -32.29
C GLY A 587 10.00 12.60 -31.38
N GLU A 588 9.21 12.85 -30.34
CA GLU A 588 9.36 13.96 -29.39
C GLU A 588 9.95 13.50 -28.04
N GLY A 589 10.77 12.44 -28.03
CA GLY A 589 11.41 11.91 -26.83
C GLY A 589 12.34 12.87 -26.07
N HIS A 590 12.65 14.02 -26.66
CA HIS A 590 13.37 15.12 -26.01
C HIS A 590 12.52 15.92 -25.02
N ARG A 591 11.19 15.76 -25.03
CA ARG A 591 10.29 16.39 -24.05
C ARG A 591 10.42 15.69 -22.70
N ASN A 592 11.16 16.31 -21.78
CA ASN A 592 11.53 15.74 -20.49
C ASN A 592 11.35 16.69 -19.31
N VAL A 593 10.68 17.84 -19.51
CA VAL A 593 10.36 18.77 -18.42
C VAL A 593 8.97 18.50 -17.89
N CYS A 594 8.88 18.33 -16.57
CA CYS A 594 7.62 18.20 -15.82
C CYS A 594 7.43 19.43 -14.94
N LEU A 595 6.36 20.19 -15.17
CA LEU A 595 5.96 21.30 -14.30
C LEU A 595 5.22 20.75 -13.09
N ILE A 596 5.53 21.23 -11.89
CA ILE A 596 4.91 20.77 -10.65
C ILE A 596 4.64 21.98 -9.75
N PRO A 597 3.37 22.26 -9.37
CA PRO A 597 3.06 23.31 -8.41
C PRO A 597 3.74 23.10 -7.06
N SER A 598 4.11 24.18 -6.39
CA SER A 598 4.77 24.12 -5.08
C SER A 598 3.91 23.44 -3.99
N SER A 599 2.59 23.41 -4.19
CA SER A 599 1.60 22.73 -3.33
C SER A 599 1.58 21.20 -3.50
N ALA A 600 2.17 20.65 -4.58
CA ALA A 600 2.04 19.24 -4.93
C ALA A 600 2.57 18.31 -3.82
N HIS A 601 1.94 17.15 -3.68
CA HIS A 601 2.41 16.07 -2.81
C HIS A 601 3.84 15.63 -3.19
N GLY A 602 4.63 15.19 -2.22
CA GLY A 602 6.02 14.78 -2.42
C GLY A 602 6.23 13.59 -3.38
N THR A 603 5.19 12.77 -3.60
CA THR A 603 5.23 11.66 -4.58
C THR A 603 5.36 12.17 -6.02
N ASN A 604 4.74 13.30 -6.37
CA ASN A 604 4.77 13.82 -7.74
C ASN A 604 6.19 14.14 -8.23
N PRO A 605 6.99 14.98 -7.54
CA PRO A 605 8.38 15.22 -7.95
C PRO A 605 9.26 13.96 -7.84
N ALA A 606 9.01 13.08 -6.86
CA ALA A 606 9.73 11.82 -6.74
C ALA A 606 9.48 10.90 -7.95
N THR A 607 8.22 10.78 -8.40
CA THR A 607 7.85 9.98 -9.57
C THR A 607 8.43 10.58 -10.86
N ALA A 608 8.36 11.91 -11.03
CA ALA A 608 8.97 12.58 -12.17
C ALA A 608 10.48 12.29 -12.27
N ALA A 609 11.18 12.29 -11.14
CA ALA A 609 12.60 11.92 -11.08
C ALA A 609 12.84 10.43 -11.45
N MET A 610 11.93 9.51 -11.08
CA MET A 610 12.04 8.09 -11.42
C MET A 610 11.86 7.79 -12.92
N VAL A 611 11.25 8.69 -13.66
CA VAL A 611 11.16 8.60 -15.15
C VAL A 611 12.11 9.58 -15.83
N SER A 612 13.14 10.01 -15.12
CA SER A 612 14.20 10.90 -15.61
C SER A 612 13.70 12.25 -16.15
N MET A 613 12.54 12.72 -15.68
CA MET A 613 12.06 14.06 -16.00
C MET A 613 12.72 15.12 -15.13
N LYS A 614 12.96 16.29 -15.73
CA LYS A 614 13.41 17.47 -15.02
C LYS A 614 12.23 18.18 -14.37
N VAL A 615 12.21 18.21 -13.05
CA VAL A 615 11.19 18.91 -12.27
C VAL A 615 11.42 20.42 -12.34
N VAL A 616 10.39 21.17 -12.74
CA VAL A 616 10.36 22.63 -12.72
C VAL A 616 9.19 23.07 -11.87
N VAL A 617 9.49 23.73 -10.74
CA VAL A 617 8.46 24.15 -9.78
C VAL A 617 7.74 25.38 -10.30
N VAL A 618 6.39 25.34 -10.27
CA VAL A 618 5.50 26.48 -10.50
C VAL A 618 5.05 27.02 -9.15
N LYS A 619 5.11 28.33 -8.96
CA LYS A 619 4.69 28.97 -7.73
C LYS A 619 3.17 28.90 -7.55
N CYS A 620 2.73 28.97 -6.31
CA CYS A 620 1.35 29.29 -5.94
C CYS A 620 1.25 30.75 -5.48
N ASP A 621 0.10 31.38 -5.73
CA ASP A 621 -0.21 32.72 -5.25
C ASP A 621 -0.53 32.73 -3.74
N GLU A 622 -0.79 33.93 -3.19
CA GLU A 622 -1.14 34.10 -1.78
C GLU A 622 -2.47 33.44 -1.37
N ASN A 623 -3.34 33.13 -2.33
CA ASN A 623 -4.63 32.46 -2.13
C ASN A 623 -4.53 30.95 -2.27
N GLY A 624 -3.36 30.41 -2.56
CA GLY A 624 -3.11 28.97 -2.71
C GLY A 624 -3.44 28.43 -4.11
N ASN A 625 -3.64 29.29 -5.11
CA ASN A 625 -3.84 28.88 -6.50
C ASN A 625 -2.50 28.82 -7.26
N ILE A 626 -2.47 28.14 -8.39
CA ILE A 626 -1.33 28.19 -9.31
C ILE A 626 -1.16 29.66 -9.79
N ASP A 627 0.05 30.20 -9.68
CA ASP A 627 0.38 31.52 -10.21
C ASP A 627 0.45 31.45 -11.75
N MET A 628 -0.57 32.00 -12.39
CA MET A 628 -0.71 31.93 -13.86
C MET A 628 0.38 32.69 -14.61
N VAL A 629 0.97 33.71 -13.99
CA VAL A 629 2.08 34.47 -14.57
C VAL A 629 3.36 33.64 -14.54
N ASP A 630 3.65 33.03 -13.39
CA ASP A 630 4.80 32.12 -13.26
C ASP A 630 4.64 30.89 -14.15
N LEU A 631 3.42 30.35 -14.27
CA LEU A 631 3.11 29.22 -15.17
C LEU A 631 3.41 29.59 -16.63
N ALA A 632 2.92 30.73 -17.12
CA ALA A 632 3.15 31.21 -18.47
C ALA A 632 4.64 31.38 -18.78
N ASP A 633 5.39 31.98 -17.85
CA ASP A 633 6.86 32.17 -17.99
C ASP A 633 7.59 30.82 -18.06
N LYS A 634 7.21 29.84 -17.19
CA LYS A 634 7.80 28.50 -17.20
C LYS A 634 7.49 27.74 -18.49
N ILE A 635 6.25 27.82 -18.97
CA ILE A 635 5.84 27.20 -20.23
C ILE A 635 6.65 27.79 -21.40
N GLU A 636 6.72 29.11 -21.54
CA GLU A 636 7.48 29.76 -22.64
C GLU A 636 8.98 29.39 -22.58
N LYS A 637 9.55 29.37 -21.39
CA LYS A 637 10.96 29.02 -21.18
C LYS A 637 11.28 27.56 -21.53
N HIS A 638 10.35 26.67 -21.38
CA HIS A 638 10.56 25.21 -21.52
C HIS A 638 9.73 24.59 -22.63
N LYS A 639 9.03 25.35 -23.47
CA LYS A 639 8.05 24.86 -24.46
C LYS A 639 8.53 23.71 -25.34
N ASP A 640 9.80 23.79 -25.80
CA ASP A 640 10.37 22.78 -26.69
C ASP A 640 10.65 21.44 -25.98
N HIS A 641 10.78 21.47 -24.63
CA HIS A 641 11.07 20.32 -23.79
C HIS A 641 9.91 19.96 -22.84
N LEU A 642 8.80 20.70 -22.88
CA LEU A 642 7.68 20.48 -21.98
C LEU A 642 7.02 19.13 -22.29
N SER A 643 7.14 18.20 -21.34
CA SER A 643 6.47 16.90 -21.38
C SER A 643 5.09 16.95 -20.74
N SER A 644 5.03 17.47 -19.53
CA SER A 644 3.79 17.43 -18.74
C SER A 644 3.76 18.45 -17.62
N ILE A 645 2.56 18.65 -17.07
CA ILE A 645 2.33 19.23 -15.76
C ILE A 645 1.67 18.19 -14.86
N MET A 646 2.03 18.14 -13.57
CA MET A 646 1.33 17.35 -12.56
C MET A 646 0.60 18.27 -11.60
N ILE A 647 -0.73 18.20 -11.57
CA ILE A 647 -1.58 19.01 -10.69
C ILE A 647 -2.42 18.10 -9.78
N THR A 648 -2.73 18.57 -8.59
CA THR A 648 -3.75 17.97 -7.71
C THR A 648 -5.00 18.83 -7.77
N TYR A 649 -6.18 18.25 -7.92
CA TYR A 649 -7.41 19.02 -7.98
C TYR A 649 -8.58 18.36 -7.22
N PRO A 650 -9.38 19.09 -6.40
CA PRO A 650 -9.02 20.43 -5.87
C PRO A 650 -7.61 20.45 -5.30
N SER A 651 -6.98 21.63 -5.23
CA SER A 651 -5.59 21.71 -4.80
C SER A 651 -5.40 21.21 -3.36
N THR A 652 -4.18 20.79 -3.02
CA THR A 652 -3.83 20.42 -1.62
C THR A 652 -3.97 21.57 -0.62
N HIS A 653 -4.23 22.81 -1.10
CA HIS A 653 -4.63 23.94 -0.26
C HIS A 653 -6.11 23.92 0.14
N GLY A 654 -6.88 22.89 -0.26
CA GLY A 654 -8.30 22.74 0.06
C GLY A 654 -9.22 23.64 -0.72
N VAL A 655 -8.84 24.10 -1.90
CA VAL A 655 -9.59 25.05 -2.73
C VAL A 655 -9.77 24.55 -4.17
N TYR A 656 -10.94 24.89 -4.75
CA TYR A 656 -11.19 24.74 -6.18
C TYR A 656 -10.64 25.95 -6.93
N GLU A 657 -9.55 25.75 -7.65
CA GLU A 657 -8.95 26.79 -8.49
C GLU A 657 -9.83 27.11 -9.69
N GLN A 658 -10.14 28.40 -9.88
CA GLN A 658 -11.04 28.85 -10.95
C GLN A 658 -10.45 28.64 -12.34
N GLN A 659 -9.14 28.75 -12.49
CA GLN A 659 -8.43 28.74 -13.76
C GLN A 659 -7.88 27.38 -14.18
N VAL A 660 -8.33 26.29 -13.56
CA VAL A 660 -7.76 24.94 -13.83
C VAL A 660 -7.87 24.54 -15.30
N ARG A 661 -8.94 24.92 -16.01
CA ARG A 661 -9.08 24.65 -17.45
C ARG A 661 -8.06 25.44 -18.28
N GLU A 662 -7.85 26.70 -17.96
CA GLU A 662 -6.85 27.54 -18.59
C GLU A 662 -5.43 26.96 -18.39
N VAL A 663 -5.13 26.43 -17.20
CA VAL A 663 -3.86 25.72 -16.96
C VAL A 663 -3.71 24.54 -17.93
N CYS A 664 -4.76 23.72 -18.10
CA CYS A 664 -4.73 22.58 -19.02
C CYS A 664 -4.51 23.05 -20.47
N GLU A 665 -5.27 24.06 -20.92
CA GLU A 665 -5.20 24.60 -22.29
C GLU A 665 -3.82 25.19 -22.60
N MET A 666 -3.21 25.92 -21.67
CA MET A 666 -1.86 26.47 -21.82
C MET A 666 -0.80 25.38 -22.00
N VAL A 667 -0.89 24.29 -21.23
CA VAL A 667 0.06 23.16 -21.33
C VAL A 667 -0.13 22.42 -22.65
N HIS A 668 -1.38 22.15 -23.07
CA HIS A 668 -1.68 21.53 -24.37
C HIS A 668 -1.21 22.37 -25.55
N ALA A 669 -1.41 23.68 -25.50
CA ALA A 669 -0.96 24.59 -26.54
C ALA A 669 0.57 24.56 -26.74
N ALA A 670 1.32 24.23 -25.69
CA ALA A 670 2.78 24.05 -25.75
C ALA A 670 3.20 22.59 -26.06
N GLY A 671 2.26 21.70 -26.37
CA GLY A 671 2.51 20.29 -26.71
C GLY A 671 2.72 19.36 -25.52
N GLY A 672 2.55 19.85 -24.29
CA GLY A 672 2.63 19.06 -23.07
C GLY A 672 1.33 18.30 -22.78
N GLN A 673 1.39 17.36 -21.83
CA GLN A 673 0.23 16.58 -21.33
C GLN A 673 -0.11 16.99 -19.90
N VAL A 674 -1.37 16.82 -19.51
CA VAL A 674 -1.83 17.15 -18.16
C VAL A 674 -2.06 15.87 -17.35
N TYR A 675 -1.24 15.69 -16.32
CA TYR A 675 -1.43 14.67 -15.30
C TYR A 675 -2.17 15.28 -14.12
N LEU A 676 -3.33 14.72 -13.76
CA LEU A 676 -4.09 15.12 -12.58
C LEU A 676 -3.97 14.05 -11.49
N ASP A 677 -3.40 14.41 -10.34
CA ASP A 677 -3.34 13.55 -9.17
C ASP A 677 -4.74 13.29 -8.62
N GLY A 678 -5.17 12.04 -8.63
CA GLY A 678 -6.52 11.62 -8.25
C GLY A 678 -6.73 11.43 -6.74
N ALA A 679 -5.80 11.88 -5.90
CA ALA A 679 -5.94 11.77 -4.45
C ALA A 679 -7.22 12.45 -3.91
N ASN A 680 -7.63 13.56 -4.52
CA ASN A 680 -8.77 14.39 -4.09
C ASN A 680 -10.07 14.12 -4.86
N MET A 681 -10.24 12.91 -5.41
CA MET A 681 -11.49 12.51 -6.11
C MET A 681 -12.74 12.60 -5.24
N ASN A 682 -12.62 12.55 -3.91
CA ASN A 682 -13.75 12.67 -2.98
C ASN A 682 -14.48 14.01 -3.06
N ALA A 683 -13.85 15.02 -3.67
CA ALA A 683 -14.45 16.31 -3.97
C ALA A 683 -14.96 16.45 -5.41
N GLN A 684 -14.82 15.43 -6.25
CA GLN A 684 -15.12 15.55 -7.69
C GLN A 684 -16.30 14.70 -8.15
N VAL A 685 -16.43 13.48 -7.63
CA VAL A 685 -17.37 12.47 -8.14
C VAL A 685 -18.78 13.01 -8.26
N GLY A 686 -19.33 12.96 -9.48
CA GLY A 686 -20.68 13.44 -9.79
C GLY A 686 -20.86 14.96 -9.86
N LEU A 687 -19.86 15.75 -9.49
CA LEU A 687 -19.89 17.23 -9.59
C LEU A 687 -19.02 17.74 -10.73
N THR A 688 -17.88 17.12 -10.92
CA THR A 688 -16.93 17.36 -12.01
C THR A 688 -16.19 16.06 -12.30
N SER A 689 -15.27 16.05 -13.26
CA SER A 689 -14.40 14.91 -13.49
C SER A 689 -13.04 15.35 -14.08
N PRO A 690 -11.97 14.57 -13.82
CA PRO A 690 -10.64 14.89 -14.35
C PRO A 690 -10.62 15.06 -15.87
N GLY A 691 -11.26 14.16 -16.61
CA GLY A 691 -11.35 14.23 -18.06
C GLY A 691 -12.16 15.41 -18.59
N PHE A 692 -13.19 15.87 -17.84
CA PHE A 692 -13.98 17.06 -18.19
C PHE A 692 -13.22 18.35 -17.87
N ILE A 693 -12.42 18.38 -16.83
CA ILE A 693 -11.52 19.50 -16.48
C ILE A 693 -10.51 19.73 -17.60
N GLY A 694 -10.04 18.68 -18.28
CA GLY A 694 -9.09 18.77 -19.39
C GLY A 694 -7.78 17.98 -19.14
N SER A 695 -7.72 17.12 -18.13
CA SER A 695 -6.54 16.28 -17.93
C SER A 695 -6.52 15.09 -18.89
N ASP A 696 -5.31 14.64 -19.22
CA ASP A 696 -5.07 13.52 -20.15
C ASP A 696 -4.93 12.18 -19.42
N VAL A 697 -4.46 12.21 -18.18
CA VAL A 697 -4.21 11.03 -17.36
C VAL A 697 -4.35 11.34 -15.89
N SER A 698 -4.85 10.35 -15.14
CA SER A 698 -4.97 10.42 -13.68
C SER A 698 -4.84 9.03 -13.06
N HIS A 699 -4.12 8.91 -11.95
CA HIS A 699 -4.30 7.75 -11.09
C HIS A 699 -5.45 7.98 -10.13
N LEU A 700 -6.04 6.90 -9.65
CA LEU A 700 -7.01 6.92 -8.57
C LEU A 700 -6.41 6.21 -7.35
N ASN A 701 -6.77 6.67 -6.16
CA ASN A 701 -6.50 5.94 -4.92
C ASN A 701 -7.80 5.27 -4.48
N LEU A 702 -8.00 3.99 -4.85
CA LEU A 702 -9.22 3.28 -4.47
C LEU A 702 -9.35 3.10 -2.96
N HIS A 703 -8.23 3.19 -2.23
CA HIS A 703 -8.18 3.20 -0.77
C HIS A 703 -8.49 4.58 -0.13
N LYS A 704 -9.00 5.52 -0.92
CA LYS A 704 -9.54 6.82 -0.46
C LYS A 704 -11.02 6.92 -0.84
N THR A 705 -11.34 7.52 -1.97
CA THR A 705 -12.71 7.78 -2.42
C THR A 705 -13.57 6.51 -2.59
N PHE A 706 -12.96 5.38 -2.98
CA PHE A 706 -13.68 4.14 -3.32
C PHE A 706 -13.56 3.03 -2.27
N CYS A 707 -13.43 3.40 -1.00
CA CYS A 707 -13.63 2.57 0.20
C CYS A 707 -12.69 1.36 0.41
N ILE A 708 -11.66 1.11 -0.38
CA ILE A 708 -10.65 0.13 0.04
C ILE A 708 -10.01 0.62 1.34
N PRO A 709 -9.92 -0.22 2.40
CA PRO A 709 -9.41 0.22 3.69
C PRO A 709 -7.92 0.56 3.64
N HIS A 710 -7.49 1.48 4.49
CA HIS A 710 -6.08 1.87 4.58
C HIS A 710 -5.18 0.81 5.23
N GLY A 711 -5.72 -0.12 6.01
CA GLY A 711 -5.01 -1.27 6.56
C GLY A 711 -3.71 -0.98 7.32
N GLY A 712 -3.61 0.19 7.94
CA GLY A 712 -2.38 0.63 8.60
C GLY A 712 -1.30 1.17 7.65
N GLY A 713 -1.66 1.51 6.40
CA GLY A 713 -0.76 1.99 5.36
C GLY A 713 -0.75 1.17 4.07
N GLY A 714 -1.74 0.40 3.87
CA GLY A 714 -2.04 -0.53 2.78
C GLY A 714 -2.76 -1.76 3.29
N PRO A 715 -3.64 -2.38 2.52
CA PRO A 715 -3.50 -2.70 1.07
C PRO A 715 -3.68 -1.50 0.16
N GLY A 716 -3.01 -1.49 -0.99
CA GLY A 716 -3.03 -0.41 -1.96
C GLY A 716 -3.54 -0.85 -3.33
N MET A 717 -4.23 0.10 -4.00
CA MET A 717 -4.64 0.00 -5.40
C MET A 717 -4.68 1.38 -6.02
N GLY A 718 -4.05 1.56 -7.18
CA GLY A 718 -3.92 2.85 -7.85
C GLY A 718 -4.17 2.76 -9.37
N PRO A 719 -5.41 2.44 -9.83
CA PRO A 719 -5.73 2.40 -11.24
C PRO A 719 -5.38 3.69 -11.96
N ILE A 720 -5.00 3.56 -13.22
CA ILE A 720 -4.71 4.70 -14.08
C ILE A 720 -5.74 4.81 -15.19
N GLY A 721 -6.36 5.99 -15.30
CA GLY A 721 -7.29 6.36 -16.37
C GLY A 721 -6.65 7.35 -17.34
N VAL A 722 -6.95 7.20 -18.63
CA VAL A 722 -6.35 7.99 -19.69
C VAL A 722 -7.36 8.38 -20.77
N LYS A 723 -7.08 9.50 -21.47
CA LYS A 723 -7.74 9.84 -22.74
C LYS A 723 -7.28 8.89 -23.85
N SER A 724 -8.10 8.77 -24.91
CA SER A 724 -7.95 7.81 -26.01
C SER A 724 -6.56 7.80 -26.64
N HIS A 725 -5.90 8.96 -26.78
CA HIS A 725 -4.56 9.06 -27.38
C HIS A 725 -3.46 8.44 -26.51
N LEU A 726 -3.67 8.32 -25.20
CA LEU A 726 -2.76 7.65 -24.27
C LEU A 726 -3.09 6.17 -24.03
N ALA A 727 -4.28 5.70 -24.43
CA ALA A 727 -4.71 4.32 -24.20
C ALA A 727 -3.74 3.25 -24.76
N PRO A 728 -3.09 3.42 -25.93
CA PRO A 728 -2.11 2.47 -26.45
C PRO A 728 -0.83 2.33 -25.58
N PHE A 729 -0.62 3.25 -24.63
CA PHE A 729 0.58 3.33 -23.79
C PHE A 729 0.33 2.89 -22.34
N LEU A 730 -0.87 2.38 -22.04
CA LEU A 730 -1.16 1.79 -20.73
C LEU A 730 -0.29 0.54 -20.48
N PRO A 731 -0.02 0.20 -19.22
CA PRO A 731 0.76 -1.00 -18.88
C PRO A 731 0.13 -2.28 -19.44
N GLY A 732 0.98 -3.15 -19.98
CA GLY A 732 0.64 -4.52 -20.29
C GLY A 732 1.30 -5.50 -19.32
N HIS A 733 1.17 -6.80 -19.59
CA HIS A 733 1.77 -7.85 -18.77
C HIS A 733 2.08 -9.11 -19.59
N ILE A 734 3.23 -9.72 -19.34
CA ILE A 734 3.68 -10.91 -20.10
C ILE A 734 2.68 -12.08 -20.02
N GLU A 735 2.01 -12.23 -18.88
CA GLU A 735 0.97 -13.24 -18.66
C GLU A 735 -0.45 -12.72 -19.04
N GLY A 736 -0.57 -11.44 -19.33
CA GLY A 736 -1.85 -10.80 -19.72
C GLY A 736 -2.34 -11.15 -21.12
N GLY A 737 -1.46 -11.68 -21.99
CA GLY A 737 -1.78 -12.18 -23.34
C GLY A 737 -2.23 -11.09 -24.33
N VAL A 738 -1.92 -9.84 -24.09
CA VAL A 738 -2.01 -8.78 -25.10
C VAL A 738 -0.69 -8.75 -25.86
N GLU A 739 -0.70 -9.16 -27.12
CA GLU A 739 0.50 -9.11 -27.96
C GLU A 739 1.04 -7.67 -28.01
N GLY A 740 2.33 -7.49 -27.71
CA GLY A 740 3.03 -6.21 -27.81
C GLY A 740 2.98 -5.34 -26.55
N SER A 741 2.42 -5.82 -25.43
CA SER A 741 2.43 -5.10 -24.17
C SER A 741 3.57 -5.59 -23.25
N ASP A 742 4.76 -5.08 -23.47
CA ASP A 742 6.01 -5.41 -22.76
C ASP A 742 6.35 -4.40 -21.63
N PHE A 743 5.31 -3.93 -20.92
CA PHE A 743 5.45 -2.75 -20.08
C PHE A 743 4.72 -2.88 -18.73
N ALA A 744 5.10 -3.92 -17.97
CA ALA A 744 4.51 -4.14 -16.67
C ALA A 744 5.04 -3.17 -15.60
N VAL A 745 4.16 -2.73 -14.71
CA VAL A 745 4.48 -1.90 -13.53
C VAL A 745 4.26 -2.63 -12.21
N SER A 746 3.68 -3.84 -12.25
CA SER A 746 3.51 -4.73 -11.10
C SER A 746 3.66 -6.20 -11.49
N ALA A 747 3.80 -7.08 -10.50
CA ALA A 747 4.03 -8.50 -10.69
C ALA A 747 2.84 -9.25 -11.30
N ALA A 748 1.61 -8.74 -11.18
CA ALA A 748 0.40 -9.34 -11.71
C ALA A 748 -0.41 -8.34 -12.53
N ASP A 749 -1.14 -8.83 -13.54
CA ASP A 749 -1.87 -8.01 -14.53
C ASP A 749 -2.94 -7.09 -13.91
N LEU A 750 -3.64 -7.54 -12.86
CA LEU A 750 -4.62 -6.73 -12.13
C LEU A 750 -4.07 -6.18 -10.79
N GLY A 751 -2.77 -6.20 -10.58
CA GLY A 751 -2.14 -5.68 -9.36
C GLY A 751 -2.71 -6.32 -8.09
N SER A 752 -3.44 -5.56 -7.28
CA SER A 752 -4.09 -6.04 -6.05
C SER A 752 -5.52 -6.51 -6.32
N ALA A 753 -5.69 -7.53 -7.14
CA ALA A 753 -6.99 -7.96 -7.70
C ALA A 753 -8.05 -8.30 -6.65
N SER A 754 -7.69 -8.96 -5.54
CA SER A 754 -8.67 -9.46 -4.55
C SER A 754 -9.39 -8.36 -3.76
N ILE A 755 -8.94 -7.11 -3.85
CA ILE A 755 -9.59 -5.96 -3.20
C ILE A 755 -10.42 -5.11 -4.16
N LEU A 756 -10.40 -5.39 -5.47
CA LEU A 756 -11.27 -4.72 -6.45
C LEU A 756 -12.77 -4.88 -6.17
N PRO A 757 -13.24 -6.02 -5.61
CA PRO A 757 -14.63 -6.18 -5.19
C PRO A 757 -15.13 -5.09 -4.26
N ILE A 758 -14.28 -4.54 -3.38
CA ILE A 758 -14.64 -3.48 -2.43
C ILE A 758 -15.12 -2.22 -3.15
N SER A 759 -14.30 -1.71 -4.07
CA SER A 759 -14.66 -0.49 -4.82
C SER A 759 -15.83 -0.72 -5.76
N TRP A 760 -15.90 -1.90 -6.38
CA TRP A 760 -17.04 -2.28 -7.21
C TRP A 760 -18.34 -2.28 -6.39
N ALA A 761 -18.32 -2.89 -5.21
CA ALA A 761 -19.46 -2.97 -4.30
C ALA A 761 -19.92 -1.58 -3.84
N TYR A 762 -18.98 -0.70 -3.44
CA TYR A 762 -19.27 0.66 -3.08
C TYR A 762 -19.98 1.43 -4.20
N ILE A 763 -19.43 1.40 -5.41
CA ILE A 763 -20.03 2.08 -6.58
C ILE A 763 -21.42 1.51 -6.89
N ALA A 764 -21.60 0.18 -6.82
CA ALA A 764 -22.86 -0.49 -7.10
C ALA A 764 -23.94 -0.15 -6.05
N MET A 765 -23.60 -0.09 -4.78
CA MET A 765 -24.56 0.23 -3.70
C MET A 765 -24.89 1.73 -3.61
N MET A 766 -23.96 2.60 -3.99
CA MET A 766 -24.20 4.06 -4.00
C MET A 766 -24.98 4.50 -5.27
N GLY A 767 -24.68 3.93 -6.42
CA GLY A 767 -25.23 4.39 -7.70
C GLY A 767 -24.82 5.83 -8.03
N ALA A 768 -25.31 6.37 -9.15
CA ALA A 768 -24.93 7.72 -9.58
C ALA A 768 -25.33 8.82 -8.58
N GLU A 769 -26.55 8.74 -8.07
CA GLU A 769 -27.10 9.75 -7.14
C GLU A 769 -26.40 9.70 -5.79
N GLY A 770 -26.19 8.50 -5.23
CA GLY A 770 -25.54 8.31 -3.95
C GLY A 770 -24.07 8.77 -3.95
N LEU A 771 -23.32 8.46 -5.02
CA LEU A 771 -21.95 8.94 -5.18
C LEU A 771 -21.87 10.47 -5.25
N ALA A 772 -22.78 11.12 -6.00
CA ALA A 772 -22.82 12.58 -6.06
C ALA A 772 -23.25 13.20 -4.72
N GLU A 773 -24.20 12.58 -4.00
CA GLU A 773 -24.59 13.03 -2.66
C GLU A 773 -23.44 12.89 -1.67
N ALA A 774 -22.68 11.80 -1.69
CA ALA A 774 -21.50 11.60 -0.86
C ALA A 774 -20.48 12.75 -1.06
N THR A 775 -20.18 13.11 -2.29
CA THR A 775 -19.28 14.24 -2.61
C THR A 775 -19.82 15.57 -2.07
N LYS A 776 -21.12 15.84 -2.24
CA LYS A 776 -21.76 17.05 -1.70
C LYS A 776 -21.67 17.11 -0.18
N LEU A 777 -21.84 15.97 0.50
CA LEU A 777 -21.74 15.89 1.95
C LEU A 777 -20.31 16.02 2.45
N ALA A 778 -19.34 15.47 1.75
CA ALA A 778 -17.92 15.70 2.07
C ALA A 778 -17.57 17.19 2.05
N ILE A 779 -18.09 17.94 1.07
CA ILE A 779 -17.92 19.39 0.98
C ILE A 779 -18.70 20.11 2.09
N LEU A 780 -19.92 19.68 2.43
CA LEU A 780 -20.69 20.24 3.54
C LEU A 780 -19.96 20.03 4.87
N ASN A 781 -19.49 18.82 5.15
CA ASN A 781 -18.80 18.48 6.39
C ASN A 781 -17.52 19.33 6.56
N ALA A 782 -16.73 19.51 5.51
CA ALA A 782 -15.53 20.35 5.55
C ALA A 782 -15.87 21.83 5.80
N ASN A 783 -16.87 22.37 5.12
CA ASN A 783 -17.32 23.75 5.33
C ASN A 783 -17.96 23.95 6.71
N TYR A 784 -18.66 22.95 7.25
CA TYR A 784 -19.21 22.98 8.59
C TYR A 784 -18.09 23.05 9.64
N VAL A 785 -17.11 22.18 9.55
CA VAL A 785 -15.94 22.19 10.46
C VAL A 785 -15.19 23.53 10.36
N MET A 786 -14.98 24.01 9.13
CA MET A 786 -14.32 25.29 8.87
C MET A 786 -15.06 26.46 9.56
N GLU A 787 -16.38 26.56 9.39
CA GLU A 787 -17.18 27.66 9.98
C GLU A 787 -17.26 27.55 11.52
N ARG A 788 -17.31 26.32 12.08
CA ARG A 788 -17.27 26.11 13.53
C ARG A 788 -15.93 26.55 14.14
N LEU A 789 -14.83 26.31 13.44
CA LEU A 789 -13.48 26.57 13.94
C LEU A 789 -12.99 27.99 13.62
N ARG A 790 -13.51 28.63 12.57
CA ARG A 790 -13.06 29.97 12.11
C ARG A 790 -13.05 31.07 13.19
N PRO A 791 -13.99 31.13 14.15
CA PRO A 791 -13.90 32.10 15.23
C PRO A 791 -12.73 31.87 16.21
N HIS A 792 -12.12 30.69 16.21
CA HIS A 792 -11.13 30.27 17.18
C HIS A 792 -9.73 30.12 16.58
N TYR A 793 -9.68 29.75 15.27
CA TYR A 793 -8.45 29.49 14.52
C TYR A 793 -8.50 30.15 13.14
N PRO A 794 -7.44 30.80 12.68
CA PRO A 794 -7.35 31.24 11.29
C PRO A 794 -7.44 30.06 10.32
N ILE A 795 -8.23 30.22 9.25
CA ILE A 795 -8.30 29.31 8.12
C ILE A 795 -7.40 29.87 7.01
N LEU A 796 -6.37 29.12 6.63
CA LEU A 796 -5.31 29.66 5.80
C LEU A 796 -5.77 29.98 4.36
N TYR A 797 -6.50 29.05 3.74
CA TYR A 797 -6.97 29.20 2.36
C TYR A 797 -8.47 28.99 2.26
N ARG A 798 -9.12 29.82 1.44
CA ARG A 798 -10.53 29.70 1.09
C ARG A 798 -10.70 30.12 -0.36
N GLY A 799 -11.64 29.48 -1.09
CA GLY A 799 -12.00 29.87 -2.44
C GLY A 799 -12.65 31.25 -2.54
N ALA A 800 -12.96 31.68 -3.75
CA ALA A 800 -13.46 33.03 -4.07
C ALA A 800 -14.69 33.45 -3.25
N ASN A 801 -15.55 32.49 -2.89
CA ASN A 801 -16.76 32.73 -2.10
C ASN A 801 -16.57 32.44 -0.60
N GLY A 802 -15.33 32.33 -0.12
CA GLY A 802 -15.01 32.03 1.27
C GLY A 802 -15.26 30.59 1.68
N ARG A 803 -15.47 29.67 0.70
CA ARG A 803 -15.71 28.24 0.91
C ARG A 803 -14.42 27.43 0.78
N VAL A 804 -14.41 26.24 1.38
CA VAL A 804 -13.38 25.23 1.19
C VAL A 804 -13.94 24.04 0.40
N ALA A 805 -13.07 23.22 -0.17
CA ALA A 805 -13.47 21.98 -0.84
C ALA A 805 -13.89 20.91 0.18
N HIS A 806 -13.36 19.71 0.13
CA HIS A 806 -13.63 18.62 1.08
C HIS A 806 -12.69 18.60 2.28
N GLU A 807 -11.78 19.54 2.37
CA GLU A 807 -10.77 19.67 3.44
C GLU A 807 -10.49 21.16 3.72
N CYS A 808 -9.94 21.45 4.90
CA CYS A 808 -9.55 22.82 5.27
C CYS A 808 -8.21 22.83 6.01
N ILE A 809 -7.50 23.96 5.92
CA ILE A 809 -6.20 24.17 6.58
C ILE A 809 -6.35 25.19 7.69
N ILE A 810 -6.08 24.74 8.92
CA ILE A 810 -6.03 25.56 10.13
C ILE A 810 -4.60 26.09 10.30
N ASP A 811 -4.42 27.39 10.35
CA ASP A 811 -3.13 28.03 10.51
C ASP A 811 -2.78 28.22 11.99
N ILE A 812 -1.77 27.50 12.47
CA ILE A 812 -1.33 27.55 13.87
C ILE A 812 -0.16 28.53 14.05
N ARG A 813 0.45 29.03 12.99
CA ARG A 813 1.63 29.89 13.05
C ARG A 813 1.43 31.14 13.90
N PRO A 814 0.31 31.90 13.78
CA PRO A 814 0.07 33.07 14.61
C PRO A 814 -0.05 32.72 16.11
N LEU A 815 -0.69 31.60 16.44
CA LEU A 815 -0.81 31.11 17.81
C LEU A 815 0.54 30.69 18.38
N LYS A 816 1.36 30.01 17.58
CA LYS A 816 2.70 29.58 17.97
C LYS A 816 3.61 30.77 18.22
N GLU A 817 3.56 31.80 17.37
CA GLU A 817 4.32 33.05 17.55
C GLU A 817 3.90 33.77 18.85
N GLU A 818 2.61 33.80 19.15
CA GLU A 818 2.06 34.47 20.30
C GLU A 818 2.24 33.72 21.62
N THR A 819 2.15 32.40 21.61
CA THR A 819 2.04 31.58 22.85
C THR A 819 3.15 30.53 23.01
N GLY A 820 3.90 30.23 21.96
CA GLY A 820 4.87 29.12 21.92
C GLY A 820 4.27 27.74 21.69
N ILE A 821 2.93 27.61 21.71
CA ILE A 821 2.22 26.32 21.48
C ILE A 821 2.21 25.99 19.99
N SER A 822 2.71 24.81 19.64
CA SER A 822 2.87 24.33 18.25
C SER A 822 1.66 23.51 17.76
N GLU A 823 1.62 23.29 16.45
CA GLU A 823 0.69 22.35 15.80
C GLU A 823 0.86 20.93 16.34
N GLU A 824 2.09 20.55 16.72
CA GLU A 824 2.35 19.24 17.32
C GLU A 824 1.75 19.14 18.73
N ASP A 825 1.83 20.18 19.54
CA ASP A 825 1.22 20.19 20.88
C ASP A 825 -0.31 20.03 20.80
N ILE A 826 -0.95 20.71 19.85
CA ILE A 826 -2.39 20.56 19.60
C ILE A 826 -2.70 19.12 19.13
N ALA A 827 -1.92 18.57 18.22
CA ALA A 827 -2.10 17.22 17.70
C ALA A 827 -1.97 16.16 18.82
N LYS A 828 -0.96 16.29 19.68
CA LYS A 828 -0.80 15.38 20.84
C LYS A 828 -1.94 15.55 21.84
N ARG A 829 -2.41 16.78 22.06
CA ARG A 829 -3.53 17.03 22.96
C ARG A 829 -4.86 16.45 22.45
N LEU A 830 -5.10 16.43 21.13
CA LEU A 830 -6.26 15.76 20.53
C LEU A 830 -6.34 14.27 20.88
N MET A 831 -5.21 13.59 21.07
CA MET A 831 -5.19 12.19 21.51
C MET A 831 -5.81 12.02 22.90
N ASP A 832 -5.61 12.98 23.81
CA ASP A 832 -6.26 12.99 25.13
C ASP A 832 -7.78 13.19 25.03
N TYR A 833 -8.25 13.90 24.00
CA TYR A 833 -9.68 14.04 23.68
C TYR A 833 -10.26 12.84 22.92
N GLY A 834 -9.44 11.82 22.62
CA GLY A 834 -9.85 10.59 21.94
C GLY A 834 -9.98 10.75 20.44
N PHE A 835 -9.04 11.45 19.81
CA PHE A 835 -8.94 11.61 18.36
C PHE A 835 -7.56 11.24 17.83
N HIS A 836 -7.55 10.70 16.63
CA HIS A 836 -6.38 10.79 15.78
C HIS A 836 -6.24 12.24 15.29
N ALA A 837 -5.05 12.81 15.39
CA ALA A 837 -4.86 14.19 14.96
C ALA A 837 -4.91 14.34 13.43
N PRO A 838 -5.29 15.54 12.92
CA PRO A 838 -5.17 15.87 11.51
C PRO A 838 -3.73 15.80 10.97
N THR A 839 -3.58 15.90 9.66
CA THR A 839 -2.26 15.99 9.01
C THR A 839 -1.53 17.27 9.45
N MET A 840 -0.32 17.12 9.96
CA MET A 840 0.49 18.23 10.47
C MET A 840 1.45 18.77 9.40
N SER A 841 1.62 20.11 9.38
CA SER A 841 2.67 20.79 8.59
C SER A 841 2.69 20.40 7.10
N PHE A 842 1.53 20.15 6.52
CA PHE A 842 1.36 19.86 5.11
C PHE A 842 0.08 20.54 4.55
N PRO A 843 0.11 21.12 3.36
CA PRO A 843 1.29 21.40 2.53
C PRO A 843 2.14 22.59 3.06
N VAL A 844 1.66 23.29 4.07
CA VAL A 844 2.30 24.44 4.69
C VAL A 844 2.77 24.08 6.09
N ALA A 845 4.03 24.39 6.40
CA ALA A 845 4.58 24.14 7.74
C ALA A 845 3.82 24.97 8.80
N GLY A 846 3.60 24.40 9.98
CA GLY A 846 2.91 25.05 11.07
C GLY A 846 1.39 25.07 10.95
N THR A 847 0.82 24.15 10.19
CA THR A 847 -0.64 24.05 9.97
C THR A 847 -1.17 22.68 10.34
N LEU A 848 -2.51 22.59 10.48
CA LEU A 848 -3.26 21.34 10.57
C LEU A 848 -4.24 21.25 9.41
N MET A 849 -4.17 20.18 8.62
CA MET A 849 -5.07 19.93 7.51
C MET A 849 -6.12 18.91 7.91
N VAL A 850 -7.38 19.29 7.84
CA VAL A 850 -8.55 18.51 8.28
C VAL A 850 -9.39 18.09 7.09
N GLU A 851 -9.63 16.81 6.93
CA GLU A 851 -10.57 16.23 5.96
C GLU A 851 -11.60 15.37 6.72
N PRO A 852 -12.79 15.89 7.03
CA PRO A 852 -13.91 15.09 7.48
C PRO A 852 -14.58 14.46 6.27
N THR A 853 -14.72 13.12 6.25
CA THR A 853 -15.37 12.44 5.13
C THR A 853 -16.90 12.57 5.22
N GLU A 854 -17.60 12.22 4.15
CA GLU A 854 -19.06 12.15 4.10
C GLU A 854 -19.66 11.10 5.06
N SER A 855 -18.85 10.12 5.48
CA SER A 855 -19.31 9.05 6.38
C SER A 855 -19.37 9.45 7.86
N GLU A 856 -18.85 10.60 8.23
CA GLU A 856 -18.90 11.11 9.61
C GLU A 856 -20.20 11.86 9.88
N ASP A 857 -20.85 11.53 10.99
CA ASP A 857 -22.09 12.15 11.41
C ASP A 857 -21.87 13.51 12.12
N LEU A 858 -22.95 14.28 12.27
CA LEU A 858 -22.89 15.61 12.91
C LEU A 858 -22.37 15.54 14.35
N ALA A 859 -22.72 14.51 15.10
CA ALA A 859 -22.30 14.36 16.50
C ALA A 859 -20.79 14.19 16.62
N GLU A 860 -20.18 13.41 15.71
CA GLU A 860 -18.73 13.23 15.68
C GLU A 860 -18.00 14.50 15.20
N LEU A 861 -18.55 15.21 14.20
CA LEU A 861 -18.01 16.50 13.75
C LEU A 861 -18.07 17.53 14.86
N ASP A 862 -19.18 17.59 15.61
CA ASP A 862 -19.33 18.47 16.78
C ASP A 862 -18.32 18.11 17.87
N ARG A 863 -18.17 16.83 18.18
CA ARG A 863 -17.19 16.35 19.16
C ARG A 863 -15.77 16.79 18.80
N PHE A 864 -15.41 16.71 17.53
CA PHE A 864 -14.10 17.15 17.04
C PHE A 864 -13.92 18.67 17.13
N CYS A 865 -14.90 19.43 16.69
CA CYS A 865 -14.88 20.89 16.79
C CYS A 865 -14.81 21.37 18.25
N ASP A 866 -15.62 20.77 19.12
CA ASP A 866 -15.64 21.10 20.55
C ASP A 866 -14.29 20.79 21.23
N ALA A 867 -13.64 19.69 20.84
CA ALA A 867 -12.29 19.38 21.32
C ALA A 867 -11.27 20.47 20.93
N LEU A 868 -11.26 20.88 19.67
CA LEU A 868 -10.37 21.95 19.22
C LEU A 868 -10.71 23.31 19.87
N ILE A 869 -11.98 23.63 20.07
CA ILE A 869 -12.41 24.85 20.77
C ILE A 869 -11.95 24.81 22.24
N ALA A 870 -12.09 23.67 22.90
CA ALA A 870 -11.60 23.49 24.28
C ALA A 870 -10.07 23.63 24.35
N ILE A 871 -9.34 23.02 23.40
CA ILE A 871 -7.88 23.18 23.28
C ILE A 871 -7.51 24.65 23.06
N ARG A 872 -8.29 25.40 22.27
CA ARG A 872 -8.06 26.85 22.12
C ARG A 872 -8.19 27.56 23.45
N GLY A 873 -9.16 27.21 24.28
CA GLY A 873 -9.28 27.72 25.66
C GLY A 873 -8.09 27.34 26.55
N GLU A 874 -7.50 26.14 26.38
CA GLU A 874 -6.28 25.74 27.06
C GLU A 874 -5.06 26.61 26.62
N ILE A 875 -4.97 26.92 25.32
CA ILE A 875 -3.92 27.82 24.77
C ILE A 875 -4.08 29.24 25.35
N ASP A 876 -5.32 29.75 25.49
CA ASP A 876 -5.56 31.06 26.08
C ASP A 876 -5.11 31.12 27.54
N LYS A 877 -5.20 30.04 28.29
CA LYS A 877 -4.66 29.99 29.68
C LYS A 877 -3.15 30.09 29.70
N VAL A 878 -2.45 29.48 28.73
CA VAL A 878 -0.99 29.64 28.58
C VAL A 878 -0.66 31.09 28.20
N LYS A 879 -1.39 31.66 27.24
CA LYS A 879 -1.22 33.04 26.81
C LYS A 879 -1.38 34.06 27.97
N ASN A 880 -2.35 33.81 28.82
CA ASN A 880 -2.65 34.70 29.96
C ASN A 880 -1.76 34.43 31.18
N GLY A 881 -0.82 33.49 31.12
CA GLY A 881 0.09 33.15 32.22
C GLY A 881 -0.57 32.36 33.35
N GLU A 882 -1.75 31.80 33.15
CA GLU A 882 -2.43 30.94 34.12
C GLU A 882 -1.68 29.58 34.21
N TRP A 883 -1.18 29.10 33.07
CA TRP A 883 -0.29 27.95 32.98
C TRP A 883 1.07 28.33 32.38
N PRO A 884 2.20 27.85 32.93
CA PRO A 884 3.51 28.04 32.33
C PRO A 884 3.62 27.36 30.96
N LEU A 885 4.38 27.95 30.04
CA LEU A 885 4.61 27.34 28.73
C LEU A 885 5.27 25.96 28.86
N GLU A 886 6.20 25.79 29.78
CA GLU A 886 6.96 24.57 30.00
C GLU A 886 6.16 23.48 30.74
N SER A 887 5.00 23.82 31.33
CA SER A 887 4.18 22.88 32.08
C SER A 887 2.69 23.15 31.95
N ASN A 888 2.08 22.56 30.96
CA ASN A 888 0.64 22.66 30.68
C ASN A 888 0.12 21.38 30.00
N PRO A 889 -1.20 21.20 29.87
CA PRO A 889 -1.74 19.95 29.29
C PRO A 889 -1.31 19.67 27.85
N LEU A 890 -0.98 20.70 27.05
CA LEU A 890 -0.62 20.54 25.64
C LEU A 890 0.81 20.00 25.48
N VAL A 891 1.79 20.59 26.20
CA VAL A 891 3.20 20.16 26.10
C VAL A 891 3.44 18.80 26.74
N HIS A 892 2.63 18.42 27.72
CA HIS A 892 2.70 17.10 28.35
C HIS A 892 1.86 16.02 27.68
N ALA A 893 1.02 16.39 26.71
CA ALA A 893 0.19 15.42 25.97
C ALA A 893 1.05 14.51 25.07
N PRO A 894 0.58 13.26 24.81
CA PRO A 894 -0.61 12.64 25.39
C PRO A 894 -0.36 12.09 26.79
N HIS A 895 -1.43 12.05 27.61
CA HIS A 895 -1.38 11.49 28.96
C HIS A 895 -1.79 10.02 28.96
N THR A 896 -1.07 9.19 29.69
CA THR A 896 -1.27 7.75 29.81
C THR A 896 -1.97 7.35 31.11
N GLN A 897 -2.35 6.09 31.25
CA GLN A 897 -2.80 5.54 32.53
C GLN A 897 -1.73 5.64 33.63
N ALA A 898 -0.45 5.63 33.27
CA ALA A 898 0.64 5.79 34.23
C ALA A 898 0.64 7.20 34.83
N ASP A 899 0.34 8.24 34.03
CA ASP A 899 0.18 9.61 34.50
C ASP A 899 -0.94 9.71 35.54
N LEU A 900 -2.09 9.08 35.29
CA LEU A 900 -3.23 9.11 36.20
C LEU A 900 -2.88 8.51 37.58
N ARG A 901 -2.01 7.50 37.62
CA ARG A 901 -1.61 6.76 38.83
C ARG A 901 -0.40 7.32 39.58
N GLU A 902 0.21 8.38 39.08
CA GLU A 902 1.35 9.03 39.78
C GLU A 902 0.95 9.40 41.21
N GLU A 903 1.77 9.05 42.20
CA GLU A 903 1.50 9.40 43.61
C GLU A 903 1.52 10.93 43.81
N LYS A 904 2.51 11.60 43.25
CA LYS A 904 2.64 13.05 43.26
C LYS A 904 2.20 13.64 41.92
N TRP A 905 1.46 14.72 41.99
CA TRP A 905 1.01 15.47 40.82
C TRP A 905 1.51 16.90 40.97
N ASP A 906 2.68 17.16 40.42
CA ASP A 906 3.36 18.46 40.55
C ASP A 906 3.07 19.38 39.32
N ARG A 907 1.95 19.16 38.63
CA ARG A 907 1.54 19.93 37.46
C ARG A 907 0.51 21.01 37.83
N PRO A 908 0.51 22.18 37.16
CA PRO A 908 -0.40 23.30 37.49
C PRO A 908 -1.87 23.07 37.06
N TYR A 909 -2.20 21.88 36.58
CA TYR A 909 -3.54 21.46 36.19
C TYR A 909 -3.91 20.12 36.83
N SER A 910 -5.21 19.82 36.92
CA SER A 910 -5.68 18.58 37.57
C SER A 910 -5.50 17.35 36.69
N ARG A 911 -5.49 16.15 37.33
CA ARG A 911 -5.56 14.86 36.61
C ARG A 911 -6.81 14.74 35.74
N GLU A 912 -7.92 15.36 36.16
CA GLU A 912 -9.16 15.37 35.37
C GLU A 912 -8.96 16.14 34.07
N ILE A 913 -8.39 17.35 34.11
CA ILE A 913 -8.03 18.12 32.91
C ILE A 913 -7.06 17.34 32.03
N ALA A 914 -6.06 16.69 32.62
CA ALA A 914 -5.08 15.89 31.89
C ALA A 914 -5.73 14.74 31.11
N CYS A 915 -6.42 13.87 31.83
CA CYS A 915 -6.84 12.56 31.31
C CYS A 915 -8.29 12.50 30.80
N PHE A 916 -9.18 13.36 31.32
CA PHE A 916 -10.61 13.33 31.02
C PHE A 916 -11.13 14.73 30.65
N PRO A 917 -10.58 15.36 29.60
CA PRO A 917 -10.85 16.76 29.30
C PRO A 917 -12.26 17.04 28.75
N SER A 918 -13.05 16.03 28.42
CA SER A 918 -14.41 16.18 27.89
C SER A 918 -15.39 15.20 28.53
N ALA A 919 -16.69 15.46 28.36
CA ALA A 919 -17.73 14.54 28.81
C ALA A 919 -17.62 13.16 28.15
N HIS A 920 -17.28 13.12 26.87
CA HIS A 920 -17.04 11.87 26.13
C HIS A 920 -15.91 11.06 26.75
N THR A 921 -14.77 11.68 27.05
CA THR A 921 -13.62 10.98 27.63
C THR A 921 -13.84 10.52 29.07
N LYS A 922 -14.80 11.12 29.80
CA LYS A 922 -15.23 10.60 31.10
C LYS A 922 -16.07 9.32 30.97
N ALA A 923 -16.86 9.23 29.90
CA ALA A 923 -17.72 8.05 29.65
C ALA A 923 -16.97 6.92 28.94
N SER A 924 -16.14 7.24 27.95
CA SER A 924 -15.39 6.31 27.12
C SER A 924 -14.02 6.89 26.77
N LYS A 925 -12.97 6.40 27.44
CA LYS A 925 -11.60 6.88 27.28
C LYS A 925 -10.79 5.92 26.42
N TYR A 926 -10.29 6.43 25.27
CA TYR A 926 -9.15 5.81 24.59
C TYR A 926 -7.85 6.22 25.32
N TRP A 927 -7.00 5.29 25.64
CA TRP A 927 -5.74 5.52 26.33
C TRP A 927 -4.54 5.36 25.40
N PRO A 928 -3.80 6.44 25.09
CA PRO A 928 -2.44 6.30 24.55
C PRO A 928 -1.59 5.44 25.47
N THR A 929 -0.80 4.55 24.91
CA THR A 929 -0.02 3.59 25.69
C THR A 929 1.38 4.08 26.07
N VAL A 930 1.84 5.12 25.39
CA VAL A 930 3.11 5.82 25.67
C VAL A 930 2.86 7.33 25.69
N ASN A 931 3.68 8.07 26.45
CA ASN A 931 3.72 9.52 26.37
C ASN A 931 4.34 9.99 25.04
N ARG A 932 4.52 11.31 24.87
CA ARG A 932 5.14 11.90 23.66
C ARG A 932 6.47 11.22 23.34
N VAL A 933 6.57 10.68 22.12
CA VAL A 933 7.75 9.93 21.67
C VAL A 933 8.86 10.90 21.27
N ASP A 934 10.08 10.65 21.75
CA ASP A 934 11.27 11.42 21.39
C ASP A 934 11.81 10.97 20.02
N ASN A 935 11.49 11.77 19.00
CA ASN A 935 11.91 11.51 17.63
C ASN A 935 13.42 11.70 17.43
N VAL A 936 14.04 12.64 18.14
CA VAL A 936 15.48 12.93 18.03
C VAL A 936 16.30 11.79 18.62
N TYR A 937 15.88 11.29 19.78
CA TYR A 937 16.50 10.12 20.40
C TYR A 937 16.39 8.89 19.47
N GLY A 938 15.21 8.64 18.92
CA GLY A 938 14.96 7.51 18.01
C GLY A 938 15.78 7.57 16.72
N ASP A 939 16.04 8.75 16.17
CA ASP A 939 16.89 8.89 14.97
C ASP A 939 18.36 8.55 15.23
N ARG A 940 18.81 8.70 16.49
CA ARG A 940 20.17 8.35 16.93
C ARG A 940 20.29 6.89 17.37
N ASN A 941 19.20 6.26 17.78
CA ASN A 941 19.15 4.94 18.42
C ASN A 941 18.17 4.00 17.72
N LEU A 942 18.37 3.72 16.42
CA LEU A 942 17.44 3.01 15.55
C LEU A 942 16.96 1.63 16.06
N VAL A 943 17.86 0.86 16.68
CA VAL A 943 17.62 -0.55 17.04
C VAL A 943 17.70 -0.85 18.54
N CYS A 944 18.14 0.09 19.37
CA CYS A 944 18.25 -0.12 20.81
C CYS A 944 18.00 1.18 21.58
N SER A 945 17.10 1.10 22.55
CA SER A 945 16.85 2.17 23.55
C SER A 945 17.54 1.92 24.89
N CYS A 946 18.48 0.97 24.95
CA CYS A 946 19.19 0.66 26.19
C CYS A 946 20.02 1.87 26.66
N PRO A 947 19.94 2.26 27.93
CA PRO A 947 20.82 3.26 28.51
C PRO A 947 22.27 2.85 28.35
N SER A 948 23.18 3.82 28.19
CA SER A 948 24.61 3.54 28.18
C SER A 948 25.04 3.02 29.57
N ILE A 949 26.11 2.23 29.61
CA ILE A 949 26.63 1.72 30.90
C ILE A 949 27.01 2.87 31.85
N ASP A 950 27.35 4.02 31.28
CA ASP A 950 27.70 5.23 32.08
C ASP A 950 26.49 5.81 32.82
N SER A 951 25.25 5.52 32.35
CA SER A 951 24.02 5.96 33.04
C SER A 951 23.75 5.18 34.35
N TYR A 952 24.48 4.11 34.60
CA TYR A 952 24.42 3.30 35.83
C TYR A 952 25.60 3.64 36.80
N GLN A 953 26.42 4.63 36.46
CA GLN A 953 27.45 5.15 37.36
C GLN A 953 26.85 6.28 38.20
N ASP A 954 26.57 6.02 39.47
CA ASP A 954 26.13 7.01 40.45
C ASP A 954 27.31 7.93 40.86
#